data_1f1557b641ddbf829ad8af977a2adad2
#
_entry.id   1f1557b641ddbf829ad8af977a2adad2
#
_cell.length_a   1.000
_cell.length_b   1.000
_cell.length_c   1.000
_cell.angle_alpha   90.00
_cell.angle_beta   90.00
_cell.angle_gamma   90.00
#
_symmetry.space_group_name_H-M   'P 1'
#
loop_
_entity.id
_entity.type
_entity.pdbx_description
1 polymer ?
#
loop_
_entity_poly.entity_id
_entity_poly.type
_entity_poly.pdbx_seq_one_letter_code
_entity_poly.pdbx_strand_id
1 'polypeptide(L)'
;MNSDEWRQIVDLRNEGESVSAIATTLGISRNTVRRALTFETPPRDHRPRSGSLADSLAPAIGRLLDVNPNMTVAQLHRELQWNGSRNTLARAVERVRAERAALTPQAAAGQSSNIPHFATSFVGRKDDLRSLRAMLGESRLVTIAGPGGIGKTRLAAEAASEYRRAFADGVRFIELASLRSKSLLPQAVLDGLGFGDTDLPEHSVLESLVGSVRDKKLLIVLDNCEHVISACVELISLILRSTVDVKILVTSREVLTVPDEHVYVLEPLSTENNSAAIELFENRASAAIAGFTLNDASRDAVRRVCIQLDGIPLAIELACARLTALSVDDLAARLDDRLALLTVGNRGGPDRHRSLNATVEWSYDLCNLREQALWSRLSIFAEGFDLKMAETVCANATVEAGQVLDVIAGLVSKSVLLRDGSSGTVRFRMLETLRHFGASKLTPDDAAQLRCAHLRWCSTLVESARSKWTGSEQERVSNRLRENRANLRLALQTALSSPTDESIELASDLIATWFLWSSAFSIREHRMWITQFLKLTTLSNARIGQLEATMGVLQTMQGDRAQAARTLESAVRRAELANDDATLAFARQTQGLNTYLGGDFEGGERHLDEALALYDRIPDGTALMWTAHIEMGMLCSSNGETLRAAKHFELVHEQASATGEKWMLSYSVYGLGLVALVKGEFEEAIRLATLSLGLKRAFDDTVGTTLVTDLLSWAEAAAGSNERAAVLLGAASSMWDSFGMQLYGSQHWVERREVYEARARKSLGNSTYTQSRQQGATMSRAQVIAFALKEERDQRADPRSTATSELSPRERDIASYVAQGLSNKEIANLMVLSVRTVEGHVAHVLRKLGITRRQQVVNALTDTAGRF
;
A
#
# COMPACT_ATOMS: atom_id res chain seq x y z
N MET A 1 -35.90 9.74 -24.73
CA MET A 1 -35.74 10.54 -25.95
C MET A 1 -34.83 11.68 -25.61
N ASN A 2 -33.68 11.72 -26.22
CA ASN A 2 -32.69 12.79 -26.06
C ASN A 2 -32.99 13.97 -27.02
N SER A 3 -32.26 15.09 -26.88
CA SER A 3 -32.49 16.29 -27.71
C SER A 3 -32.23 16.06 -29.20
N ASP A 4 -31.32 15.14 -29.55
CA ASP A 4 -30.94 14.86 -30.93
C ASP A 4 -32.00 13.98 -31.61
N GLU A 5 -32.51 12.95 -30.91
CA GLU A 5 -33.66 12.14 -31.37
C GLU A 5 -34.91 13.00 -31.59
N TRP A 6 -35.14 13.97 -30.70
CA TRP A 6 -36.25 14.90 -30.87
C TRP A 6 -36.12 15.77 -32.13
N ARG A 7 -34.91 16.33 -32.37
CA ARG A 7 -34.64 17.13 -33.60
C ARG A 7 -34.86 16.29 -34.84
N GLN A 8 -34.33 15.08 -34.90
CA GLN A 8 -34.49 14.17 -36.05
C GLN A 8 -35.97 13.88 -36.32
N ILE A 9 -36.80 13.70 -35.29
CA ILE A 9 -38.24 13.50 -35.46
C ILE A 9 -38.95 14.74 -36.03
N VAL A 10 -38.54 15.93 -35.53
CA VAL A 10 -39.12 17.20 -36.00
C VAL A 10 -38.67 17.51 -37.43
N ASP A 11 -37.43 17.28 -37.78
CA ASP A 11 -36.87 17.53 -39.12
C ASP A 11 -37.56 16.63 -40.17
N LEU A 12 -37.65 15.30 -39.91
CA LEU A 12 -38.36 14.36 -40.79
C LEU A 12 -39.86 14.71 -40.92
N ARG A 13 -40.48 15.26 -39.86
CA ARG A 13 -41.86 15.72 -39.93
C ARG A 13 -42.02 16.97 -40.76
N ASN A 14 -41.07 17.92 -40.73
CA ASN A 14 -41.06 19.13 -41.56
C ASN A 14 -40.78 18.79 -43.02
N GLU A 15 -40.09 17.71 -43.32
CA GLU A 15 -39.88 17.15 -44.65
C GLU A 15 -41.14 16.45 -45.23
N GLY A 16 -42.24 16.40 -44.47
CA GLY A 16 -43.49 15.85 -44.92
C GLY A 16 -43.74 14.37 -44.59
N GLU A 17 -42.80 13.72 -43.89
CA GLU A 17 -42.91 12.30 -43.54
C GLU A 17 -44.03 11.99 -42.57
N SER A 18 -44.70 10.85 -42.80
CA SER A 18 -45.78 10.41 -41.91
C SER A 18 -45.24 9.86 -40.58
N VAL A 19 -46.03 9.95 -39.50
CA VAL A 19 -45.71 9.39 -38.18
C VAL A 19 -45.31 7.90 -38.26
N SER A 20 -45.88 7.17 -39.21
CA SER A 20 -45.55 5.76 -39.44
C SER A 20 -44.21 5.58 -40.10
N ALA A 21 -43.88 6.43 -41.08
CA ALA A 21 -42.60 6.41 -41.78
C ALA A 21 -41.48 6.82 -40.82
N ILE A 22 -41.64 7.91 -40.07
CA ILE A 22 -40.66 8.36 -39.05
C ILE A 22 -40.38 7.27 -38.01
N ALA A 23 -41.43 6.60 -37.54
CA ALA A 23 -41.28 5.50 -36.54
C ALA A 23 -40.47 4.33 -37.10
N THR A 24 -40.64 4.00 -38.40
CA THR A 24 -39.91 2.93 -39.07
C THR A 24 -38.49 3.35 -39.35
N THR A 25 -38.24 4.56 -39.83
CA THR A 25 -36.87 5.08 -40.13
C THR A 25 -35.99 5.18 -38.90
N LEU A 26 -36.56 5.60 -37.76
CA LEU A 26 -35.81 5.77 -36.51
C LEU A 26 -35.88 4.55 -35.56
N GLY A 27 -36.60 3.48 -35.97
CA GLY A 27 -36.70 2.25 -35.14
C GLY A 27 -37.41 2.44 -33.79
N ILE A 28 -38.32 3.44 -33.69
CA ILE A 28 -39.06 3.81 -32.47
C ILE A 28 -40.55 3.60 -32.58
N SER A 29 -41.26 3.59 -31.45
CA SER A 29 -42.71 3.40 -31.50
C SER A 29 -43.44 4.64 -32.04
N ARG A 30 -44.57 4.43 -32.79
CA ARG A 30 -45.46 5.50 -33.27
C ARG A 30 -45.93 6.43 -32.14
N ASN A 31 -46.11 5.86 -30.92
CA ASN A 31 -46.51 6.66 -29.75
C ASN A 31 -45.37 7.56 -29.29
N THR A 32 -44.10 7.10 -29.41
CA THR A 32 -42.90 7.92 -29.11
C THR A 32 -42.83 9.10 -30.09
N VAL A 33 -43.07 8.88 -31.41
CA VAL A 33 -43.06 9.94 -32.41
C VAL A 33 -44.20 10.95 -32.16
N ARG A 34 -45.44 10.51 -31.92
CA ARG A 34 -46.55 11.39 -31.57
C ARG A 34 -46.27 12.23 -30.35
N ARG A 35 -45.74 11.63 -29.30
CA ARG A 35 -45.37 12.32 -28.07
C ARG A 35 -44.23 13.32 -28.29
N ALA A 36 -43.26 13.02 -29.14
CA ALA A 36 -42.20 13.96 -29.52
C ALA A 36 -42.74 15.22 -30.20
N LEU A 37 -43.69 15.05 -31.09
CA LEU A 37 -44.31 16.14 -31.85
C LEU A 37 -45.29 17.02 -31.03
N THR A 38 -45.57 16.69 -29.76
CA THR A 38 -46.35 17.57 -28.85
C THR A 38 -45.47 18.58 -28.10
N PHE A 39 -44.16 18.52 -28.23
CA PHE A 39 -43.22 19.45 -27.59
C PHE A 39 -42.79 20.53 -28.60
N GLU A 40 -42.93 21.79 -28.27
CA GLU A 40 -42.49 22.94 -29.08
C GLU A 40 -40.97 23.16 -29.00
N THR A 41 -40.29 22.61 -27.96
CA THR A 41 -38.86 22.71 -27.78
C THR A 41 -38.31 21.34 -27.34
N PRO A 42 -36.99 21.05 -27.60
CA PRO A 42 -36.40 19.79 -27.16
C PRO A 42 -36.64 19.57 -25.66
N PRO A 43 -37.15 18.40 -25.25
CA PRO A 43 -37.36 18.12 -23.84
C PRO A 43 -35.98 18.17 -23.14
N ARG A 44 -35.84 19.07 -22.17
CA ARG A 44 -34.63 19.13 -21.34
C ARG A 44 -34.54 17.83 -20.54
N ASP A 45 -33.39 17.20 -20.60
CA ASP A 45 -33.07 15.93 -19.87
C ASP A 45 -32.91 16.12 -18.35
N HIS A 46 -33.73 17.01 -17.77
CA HIS A 46 -33.84 17.21 -16.33
C HIS A 46 -35.23 16.84 -15.85
N ARG A 47 -35.50 15.51 -15.84
CA ARG A 47 -36.40 15.02 -14.78
C ARG A 47 -35.53 14.91 -13.54
N PRO A 48 -35.78 15.65 -12.43
CA PRO A 48 -35.36 15.17 -11.12
C PRO A 48 -35.99 13.78 -11.01
N ARG A 49 -35.18 12.75 -10.84
CA ARG A 49 -35.62 11.41 -10.45
C ARG A 49 -36.47 11.66 -9.22
N SER A 50 -37.78 11.53 -9.30
CA SER A 50 -38.68 11.53 -8.14
C SER A 50 -38.15 10.38 -7.28
N GLY A 51 -37.43 10.72 -6.19
CA GLY A 51 -36.95 9.75 -5.24
C GLY A 51 -38.13 8.88 -4.81
N SER A 52 -37.97 7.57 -4.83
CA SER A 52 -39.04 6.71 -4.28
C SER A 52 -39.14 7.03 -2.78
N LEU A 53 -40.31 6.84 -2.17
CA LEU A 53 -40.50 6.98 -0.71
C LEU A 53 -39.39 6.20 0.07
N ALA A 54 -38.85 5.14 -0.52
CA ALA A 54 -37.74 4.37 0.06
C ALA A 54 -36.39 5.09 -0.01
N ASP A 55 -36.20 6.07 -0.89
CA ASP A 55 -34.95 6.86 -0.98
C ASP A 55 -34.81 7.83 0.18
N SER A 56 -35.91 8.29 0.77
CA SER A 56 -35.90 9.09 2.00
C SER A 56 -35.46 8.28 3.24
N LEU A 57 -35.50 6.95 3.16
CA LEU A 57 -35.04 6.04 4.22
C LEU A 57 -33.59 5.60 4.05
N ALA A 58 -32.87 6.03 2.99
CA ALA A 58 -31.49 5.66 2.77
C ALA A 58 -30.57 5.92 4.00
N PRO A 59 -30.69 7.04 4.73
CA PRO A 59 -29.93 7.26 5.96
C PRO A 59 -30.30 6.29 7.08
N ALA A 60 -31.58 5.90 7.18
CA ALA A 60 -32.02 4.96 8.20
C ALA A 60 -31.63 3.51 7.87
N ILE A 61 -31.72 3.12 6.59
CA ILE A 61 -31.20 1.85 6.07
C ILE A 61 -29.70 1.81 6.32
N GLY A 62 -29.02 2.92 6.07
CA GLY A 62 -27.60 3.08 6.33
C GLY A 62 -27.24 2.77 7.77
N ARG A 63 -27.84 3.43 8.75
CA ARG A 63 -27.59 3.20 10.19
C ARG A 63 -27.86 1.77 10.64
N LEU A 64 -28.93 1.15 10.15
CA LEU A 64 -29.22 -0.25 10.48
C LEU A 64 -28.21 -1.22 9.87
N LEU A 65 -27.70 -0.95 8.69
CA LEU A 65 -26.63 -1.72 8.06
C LEU A 65 -25.25 -1.45 8.69
N ASP A 66 -25.05 -0.31 9.37
CA ASP A 66 -23.86 -0.06 10.20
C ASP A 66 -23.85 -0.95 11.46
N VAL A 67 -25.02 -1.17 12.03
CA VAL A 67 -25.16 -2.04 13.21
C VAL A 67 -25.09 -3.53 12.83
N ASN A 68 -25.68 -3.90 11.70
CA ASN A 68 -25.64 -5.29 11.19
C ASN A 68 -25.62 -5.28 9.65
N PRO A 69 -24.44 -5.36 9.00
CA PRO A 69 -24.28 -5.34 7.54
C PRO A 69 -25.03 -6.44 6.80
N ASN A 70 -25.28 -7.60 7.48
CA ASN A 70 -25.94 -8.77 6.90
C ASN A 70 -27.46 -8.79 7.11
N MET A 71 -28.04 -7.68 7.58
CA MET A 71 -29.49 -7.60 7.80
C MET A 71 -30.27 -7.85 6.51
N THR A 72 -31.15 -8.83 6.52
CA THR A 72 -31.95 -9.17 5.34
C THR A 72 -32.99 -8.09 5.05
N VAL A 73 -33.45 -8.00 3.80
CA VAL A 73 -34.54 -7.05 3.40
C VAL A 73 -35.79 -7.29 4.26
N ALA A 74 -36.04 -8.54 4.72
CA ALA A 74 -37.19 -8.86 5.58
C ALA A 74 -37.02 -8.35 7.03
N GLN A 75 -35.78 -8.30 7.53
CA GLN A 75 -35.43 -7.71 8.82
C GLN A 75 -35.53 -6.19 8.76
N LEU A 76 -34.93 -5.58 7.72
CA LEU A 76 -35.04 -4.13 7.46
C LEU A 76 -36.48 -3.67 7.27
N HIS A 77 -37.29 -4.48 6.63
CA HIS A 77 -38.73 -4.19 6.47
C HIS A 77 -39.45 -4.09 7.83
N ARG A 78 -39.11 -4.95 8.79
CA ARG A 78 -39.67 -4.94 10.16
C ARG A 78 -39.15 -3.78 10.99
N GLU A 79 -37.84 -3.56 10.99
CA GLU A 79 -37.18 -2.52 11.78
C GLU A 79 -37.56 -1.10 11.32
N LEU A 80 -37.72 -0.90 10.01
CA LEU A 80 -38.13 0.38 9.43
C LEU A 80 -39.66 0.56 9.42
N GLN A 81 -40.45 -0.42 9.89
CA GLN A 81 -41.90 -0.43 9.80
C GLN A 81 -42.40 -0.03 8.40
N TRP A 82 -41.75 -0.56 7.36
CA TRP A 82 -41.97 -0.15 5.99
C TRP A 82 -43.33 -0.63 5.46
N ASN A 83 -44.20 0.34 5.08
CA ASN A 83 -45.56 0.06 4.55
C ASN A 83 -45.62 -0.03 3.03
N GLY A 84 -44.51 0.13 2.31
CA GLY A 84 -44.42 0.05 0.86
C GLY A 84 -44.10 -1.35 0.33
N SER A 85 -43.95 -1.46 -1.02
CA SER A 85 -43.62 -2.76 -1.61
C SER A 85 -42.22 -3.25 -1.20
N ARG A 86 -42.12 -4.56 -0.95
CA ARG A 86 -40.86 -5.22 -0.61
C ARG A 86 -39.79 -5.04 -1.70
N ASN A 87 -40.19 -5.00 -2.97
CA ASN A 87 -39.28 -4.79 -4.10
C ASN A 87 -38.72 -3.36 -4.12
N THR A 88 -39.49 -2.36 -3.68
CA THR A 88 -39.03 -0.96 -3.60
C THR A 88 -37.98 -0.81 -2.49
N LEU A 89 -38.21 -1.43 -1.32
CA LEU A 89 -37.23 -1.46 -0.25
C LEU A 89 -35.99 -2.24 -0.65
N ALA A 90 -36.11 -3.39 -1.32
CA ALA A 90 -34.98 -4.18 -1.78
C ALA A 90 -34.05 -3.38 -2.70
N ARG A 91 -34.62 -2.61 -3.66
CA ARG A 91 -33.82 -1.73 -4.55
C ARG A 91 -33.12 -0.59 -3.79
N ALA A 92 -33.77 -0.02 -2.77
CA ALA A 92 -33.14 1.00 -1.93
C ALA A 92 -31.98 0.40 -1.10
N VAL A 93 -32.16 -0.78 -0.54
CA VAL A 93 -31.14 -1.52 0.22
C VAL A 93 -29.95 -1.92 -0.68
N GLU A 94 -30.20 -2.41 -1.89
CA GLU A 94 -29.16 -2.70 -2.88
C GLU A 94 -28.35 -1.44 -3.25
N ARG A 95 -29.01 -0.30 -3.43
CA ARG A 95 -28.34 0.97 -3.74
C ARG A 95 -27.45 1.40 -2.58
N VAL A 96 -27.96 1.42 -1.35
CA VAL A 96 -27.19 1.79 -0.16
C VAL A 96 -26.03 0.83 0.04
N ARG A 97 -26.18 -0.47 -0.24
CA ARG A 97 -25.08 -1.43 -0.23
C ARG A 97 -24.07 -1.19 -1.34
N ALA A 98 -24.52 -0.87 -2.55
CA ALA A 98 -23.64 -0.56 -3.69
C ALA A 98 -22.87 0.75 -3.46
N GLU A 99 -23.52 1.80 -2.94
CA GLU A 99 -22.88 3.06 -2.57
C GLU A 99 -21.82 2.85 -1.48
N ARG A 100 -22.11 1.98 -0.50
CA ARG A 100 -21.14 1.59 0.55
C ARG A 100 -20.01 0.71 0.02
N ALA A 101 -20.31 -0.22 -0.87
CA ALA A 101 -19.27 -1.01 -1.54
C ALA A 101 -18.35 -0.14 -2.43
N ALA A 102 -18.90 0.93 -3.04
CA ALA A 102 -18.11 1.90 -3.80
C ALA A 102 -17.30 2.86 -2.90
N LEU A 103 -17.74 3.09 -1.66
CA LEU A 103 -17.04 3.88 -0.64
C LEU A 103 -16.06 3.04 0.19
N THR A 104 -16.16 1.71 0.13
CA THR A 104 -15.20 0.80 0.72
C THR A 104 -14.19 0.44 -0.36
N PRO A 105 -12.91 0.82 -0.26
CA PRO A 105 -11.88 0.20 -1.09
C PRO A 105 -12.00 -1.30 -0.87
N GLN A 106 -12.14 -2.08 -1.92
CA GLN A 106 -12.13 -3.54 -1.86
C GLN A 106 -10.86 -3.98 -1.12
N ALA A 107 -10.96 -4.12 0.20
CA ALA A 107 -10.04 -4.92 0.96
C ALA A 107 -10.31 -6.36 0.51
N ALA A 108 -9.58 -6.80 -0.53
CA ALA A 108 -9.40 -8.19 -0.82
C ALA A 108 -8.84 -8.84 0.47
N ALA A 109 -9.72 -9.39 1.26
CA ALA A 109 -9.40 -10.27 2.37
C ALA A 109 -8.83 -11.54 1.76
N GLY A 110 -7.50 -11.60 1.65
CA GLY A 110 -6.74 -12.74 1.17
C GLY A 110 -5.34 -12.29 0.83
N GLN A 111 -4.40 -12.49 1.75
CA GLN A 111 -2.95 -12.30 1.57
C GLN A 111 -2.62 -11.02 0.75
N SER A 112 -2.45 -9.89 1.40
CA SER A 112 -2.00 -8.65 0.75
C SER A 112 -0.61 -8.88 0.17
N SER A 113 -0.54 -9.25 -1.11
CA SER A 113 0.70 -9.22 -1.85
C SER A 113 0.84 -7.81 -2.41
N ASN A 114 1.95 -7.17 -2.11
CA ASN A 114 2.33 -5.87 -2.66
C ASN A 114 3.02 -6.01 -4.03
N ILE A 115 2.66 -7.03 -4.81
CA ILE A 115 3.22 -7.28 -6.14
C ILE A 115 2.73 -6.19 -7.08
N PRO A 116 3.61 -5.50 -7.83
CA PRO A 116 3.22 -4.47 -8.78
C PRO A 116 2.32 -5.03 -9.88
N HIS A 117 1.23 -4.33 -10.18
CA HIS A 117 0.36 -4.64 -11.31
C HIS A 117 0.72 -3.78 -12.52
N PHE A 118 0.94 -4.43 -13.66
CA PHE A 118 1.23 -3.74 -14.91
C PHE A 118 -0.02 -3.72 -15.80
N ALA A 119 -0.38 -2.55 -16.31
CA ALA A 119 -1.55 -2.37 -17.17
C ALA A 119 -1.39 -3.00 -18.57
N THR A 120 -0.16 -3.34 -18.98
CA THR A 120 0.15 -3.90 -20.29
C THR A 120 0.36 -5.41 -20.21
N SER A 121 0.06 -6.12 -21.31
CA SER A 121 0.24 -7.59 -21.40
C SER A 121 1.70 -8.00 -21.22
N PHE A 122 1.92 -9.14 -20.57
CA PHE A 122 3.22 -9.82 -20.47
C PHE A 122 3.41 -10.74 -21.67
N VAL A 123 4.46 -10.51 -22.46
CA VAL A 123 4.67 -11.16 -23.76
C VAL A 123 5.98 -11.94 -23.76
N GLY A 124 5.98 -13.16 -24.26
CA GLY A 124 7.13 -13.91 -24.73
C GLY A 124 8.06 -14.52 -23.70
N ARG A 125 7.82 -14.48 -22.41
CA ARG A 125 8.73 -14.89 -21.32
C ARG A 125 8.35 -16.21 -20.61
N LYS A 126 7.60 -17.11 -21.29
CA LYS A 126 7.12 -18.34 -20.68
C LYS A 126 8.24 -19.32 -20.30
N ASP A 127 9.32 -19.34 -21.09
CA ASP A 127 10.48 -20.21 -20.84
C ASP A 127 11.32 -19.66 -19.69
N ASP A 128 11.49 -18.33 -19.63
CA ASP A 128 12.14 -17.64 -18.51
C ASP A 128 11.41 -17.92 -17.20
N LEU A 129 10.06 -17.84 -17.18
CA LEU A 129 9.26 -18.17 -15.99
C LEU A 129 9.44 -19.64 -15.57
N ARG A 130 9.45 -20.58 -16.53
CA ARG A 130 9.67 -22.00 -16.23
C ARG A 130 11.07 -22.25 -15.66
N SER A 131 12.09 -21.60 -16.20
CA SER A 131 13.48 -21.69 -15.73
C SER A 131 13.61 -21.13 -14.32
N LEU A 132 13.07 -19.95 -14.06
CA LEU A 132 13.05 -19.35 -12.71
C LEU A 132 12.33 -20.24 -11.70
N ARG A 133 11.24 -20.88 -12.11
CA ARG A 133 10.50 -21.82 -11.27
C ARG A 133 11.36 -23.03 -10.90
N ALA A 134 12.08 -23.62 -11.85
CA ALA A 134 12.98 -24.74 -11.61
C ALA A 134 14.09 -24.31 -10.64
N MET A 135 14.74 -23.17 -10.89
CA MET A 135 15.81 -22.64 -10.04
C MET A 135 15.32 -22.33 -8.61
N LEU A 136 14.16 -21.69 -8.45
CA LEU A 136 13.53 -21.47 -7.14
C LEU A 136 13.08 -22.77 -6.46
N GLY A 137 12.86 -23.85 -7.24
CA GLY A 137 12.63 -25.19 -6.69
C GLY A 137 13.87 -25.74 -5.99
N GLU A 138 15.03 -25.55 -6.59
CA GLU A 138 16.32 -26.14 -6.21
C GLU A 138 17.14 -25.23 -5.28
N SER A 139 17.05 -23.90 -5.45
CA SER A 139 17.83 -22.91 -4.69
C SER A 139 16.96 -22.02 -3.82
N ARG A 140 17.61 -21.44 -2.77
CA ARG A 140 17.00 -20.46 -1.88
C ARG A 140 17.29 -19.02 -2.30
N LEU A 141 18.29 -18.79 -3.15
CA LEU A 141 18.65 -17.48 -3.68
C LEU A 141 18.74 -17.54 -5.20
N VAL A 142 17.91 -16.76 -5.88
CA VAL A 142 17.98 -16.60 -7.33
C VAL A 142 18.09 -15.13 -7.67
N THR A 143 19.09 -14.78 -8.48
CA THR A 143 19.31 -13.42 -8.97
C THR A 143 19.01 -13.33 -10.46
N ILE A 144 18.03 -12.51 -10.84
CA ILE A 144 17.76 -12.15 -12.24
C ILE A 144 18.74 -11.02 -12.60
N ALA A 145 19.78 -11.35 -13.35
CA ALA A 145 20.79 -10.40 -13.80
C ALA A 145 20.53 -9.95 -15.25
N GLY A 146 20.83 -8.70 -15.57
CA GLY A 146 20.74 -8.20 -16.94
C GLY A 146 20.69 -6.68 -17.04
N PRO A 147 20.82 -6.12 -18.27
CA PRO A 147 20.82 -4.67 -18.47
C PRO A 147 19.50 -3.99 -18.09
N GLY A 148 19.53 -2.64 -17.97
CA GLY A 148 18.34 -1.84 -17.78
C GLY A 148 17.34 -2.01 -18.92
N GLY A 149 16.03 -1.96 -18.64
CA GLY A 149 15.00 -2.02 -19.67
C GLY A 149 14.72 -3.40 -20.28
N ILE A 150 15.44 -4.46 -19.85
CA ILE A 150 15.28 -5.84 -20.38
C ILE A 150 14.04 -6.58 -19.81
N GLY A 151 13.42 -6.01 -18.77
CA GLY A 151 12.20 -6.57 -18.19
C GLY A 151 12.39 -7.41 -16.92
N LYS A 152 13.51 -7.25 -16.17
CA LYS A 152 13.80 -7.99 -14.92
C LYS A 152 12.67 -7.83 -13.87
N THR A 153 12.33 -6.59 -13.55
CA THR A 153 11.26 -6.25 -12.58
C THR A 153 9.94 -6.89 -12.98
N ARG A 154 9.60 -6.83 -14.28
CA ARG A 154 8.35 -7.38 -14.78
C ARG A 154 8.32 -8.90 -14.70
N LEU A 155 9.43 -9.56 -15.07
CA LEU A 155 9.58 -11.03 -14.95
C LEU A 155 9.52 -11.47 -13.48
N ALA A 156 10.15 -10.72 -12.57
CA ALA A 156 10.10 -11.01 -11.14
C ALA A 156 8.68 -10.86 -10.56
N ALA A 157 7.93 -9.82 -10.97
CA ALA A 157 6.56 -9.61 -10.53
C ALA A 157 5.61 -10.70 -11.06
N GLU A 158 5.75 -11.12 -12.30
CA GLU A 158 4.98 -12.22 -12.88
C GLU A 158 5.29 -13.55 -12.19
N ALA A 159 6.58 -13.86 -11.97
CA ALA A 159 7.01 -15.02 -11.21
C ALA A 159 6.46 -15.00 -9.79
N ALA A 160 6.52 -13.86 -9.10
CA ALA A 160 5.96 -13.66 -7.78
C ALA A 160 4.44 -13.93 -7.73
N SER A 161 3.71 -13.48 -8.75
CA SER A 161 2.27 -13.68 -8.87
C SER A 161 1.92 -15.16 -9.10
N GLU A 162 2.62 -15.84 -10.01
CA GLU A 162 2.41 -17.27 -10.27
C GLU A 162 2.73 -18.16 -9.06
N TYR A 163 3.81 -17.80 -8.31
CA TYR A 163 4.29 -18.63 -7.20
C TYR A 163 3.59 -18.35 -5.89
N ARG A 164 2.72 -17.38 -5.83
CA ARG A 164 2.01 -16.98 -4.62
C ARG A 164 1.41 -18.13 -3.82
N ARG A 165 0.86 -19.15 -4.52
CA ARG A 165 0.23 -20.33 -3.89
C ARG A 165 1.25 -21.34 -3.33
N ALA A 166 2.50 -21.27 -3.74
CA ALA A 166 3.56 -22.19 -3.30
C ALA A 166 4.13 -21.82 -1.93
N PHE A 167 3.94 -20.57 -1.49
CA PHE A 167 4.45 -20.03 -0.25
C PHE A 167 3.30 -19.78 0.73
N ALA A 168 3.26 -20.56 1.83
CA ALA A 168 2.17 -20.54 2.80
C ALA A 168 2.03 -19.16 3.49
N ASP A 169 3.16 -18.47 3.73
CA ASP A 169 3.21 -17.13 4.32
C ASP A 169 3.24 -16.02 3.26
N GLY A 170 3.06 -16.40 1.99
CA GLY A 170 2.88 -15.47 0.86
C GLY A 170 4.15 -15.06 0.15
N VAL A 171 4.03 -14.01 -0.66
CA VAL A 171 5.11 -13.38 -1.41
C VAL A 171 5.15 -11.90 -1.03
N ARG A 172 6.36 -11.37 -0.86
CA ARG A 172 6.59 -9.95 -0.57
C ARG A 172 7.50 -9.35 -1.63
N PHE A 173 7.01 -8.31 -2.29
CA PHE A 173 7.75 -7.58 -3.32
C PHE A 173 8.25 -6.26 -2.72
N ILE A 174 9.56 -6.02 -2.77
CA ILE A 174 10.22 -4.87 -2.14
C ILE A 174 11.03 -4.14 -3.19
N GLU A 175 10.56 -2.95 -3.57
CA GLU A 175 11.22 -2.09 -4.54
C GLU A 175 12.29 -1.24 -3.81
N LEU A 176 13.54 -1.38 -4.19
CA LEU A 176 14.67 -0.70 -3.56
C LEU A 176 15.15 0.54 -4.36
N ALA A 177 14.57 0.81 -5.52
CA ALA A 177 15.01 1.89 -6.42
C ALA A 177 15.10 3.28 -5.77
N SER A 178 14.22 3.57 -4.81
CA SER A 178 14.20 4.83 -4.06
C SER A 178 15.16 4.88 -2.88
N LEU A 179 15.76 3.74 -2.49
CA LEU A 179 16.59 3.61 -1.31
C LEU A 179 18.03 4.05 -1.61
N ARG A 180 18.45 5.21 -1.11
CA ARG A 180 19.81 5.72 -1.35
C ARG A 180 20.78 5.52 -0.19
N SER A 181 20.26 5.22 1.02
CA SER A 181 21.12 4.92 2.19
C SER A 181 21.10 3.43 2.50
N LYS A 182 22.29 2.82 2.58
CA LYS A 182 22.47 1.41 2.95
C LYS A 182 21.91 1.07 4.33
N SER A 183 21.96 2.01 5.27
CA SER A 183 21.46 1.83 6.64
C SER A 183 19.93 1.68 6.73
N LEU A 184 19.21 2.10 5.70
CA LEU A 184 17.74 1.98 5.64
C LEU A 184 17.27 0.65 5.04
N LEU A 185 18.16 -0.16 4.46
CA LEU A 185 17.77 -1.40 3.79
C LEU A 185 17.05 -2.39 4.72
N PRO A 186 17.56 -2.71 5.93
CA PRO A 186 16.86 -3.63 6.83
C PRO A 186 15.44 -3.15 7.17
N GLN A 187 15.28 -1.85 7.40
CA GLN A 187 13.98 -1.26 7.69
C GLN A 187 13.05 -1.32 6.47
N ALA A 188 13.54 -0.98 5.28
CA ALA A 188 12.75 -1.05 4.05
C ALA A 188 12.27 -2.49 3.77
N VAL A 189 13.09 -3.49 4.10
CA VAL A 189 12.70 -4.90 3.97
C VAL A 189 11.65 -5.28 5.01
N LEU A 190 11.79 -4.87 6.26
CA LEU A 190 10.78 -5.09 7.30
C LEU A 190 9.43 -4.45 6.94
N ASP A 191 9.45 -3.20 6.48
CA ASP A 191 8.26 -2.48 6.02
C ASP A 191 7.56 -3.26 4.87
N GLY A 192 8.34 -3.70 3.90
CA GLY A 192 7.87 -4.49 2.77
C GLY A 192 7.33 -5.87 3.16
N LEU A 193 7.83 -6.45 4.25
CA LEU A 193 7.32 -7.69 4.83
C LEU A 193 6.00 -7.51 5.59
N GLY A 194 5.62 -6.26 5.88
CA GLY A 194 4.43 -5.92 6.66
C GLY A 194 4.65 -6.01 8.18
N PHE A 195 5.91 -5.97 8.61
CA PHE A 195 6.33 -5.92 10.02
C PHE A 195 6.85 -4.52 10.37
N GLY A 196 6.43 -3.48 9.66
CA GLY A 196 6.82 -2.10 9.88
C GLY A 196 6.57 -1.66 11.32
N ASP A 197 7.59 -1.07 11.92
CA ASP A 197 7.79 -0.60 13.30
C ASP A 197 8.53 -1.57 14.23
N THR A 198 9.71 -2.03 13.79
CA THR A 198 10.67 -2.63 14.72
C THR A 198 11.62 -1.56 15.23
N ASP A 199 11.51 -1.26 16.51
CA ASP A 199 12.26 -0.19 17.20
C ASP A 199 13.52 -0.70 17.91
N LEU A 200 14.26 -1.56 17.25
CA LEU A 200 15.44 -2.17 17.84
C LEU A 200 16.73 -1.43 17.42
N PRO A 201 17.83 -1.44 18.23
CA PRO A 201 19.16 -0.99 17.80
C PRO A 201 19.55 -1.65 16.47
N GLU A 202 20.50 -1.09 15.71
CA GLU A 202 20.85 -1.56 14.38
C GLU A 202 21.13 -3.07 14.30
N HIS A 203 21.74 -3.66 15.34
CA HIS A 203 21.88 -5.11 15.50
C HIS A 203 20.55 -5.83 15.72
N SER A 204 19.62 -5.23 16.41
CA SER A 204 18.34 -5.83 16.73
C SER A 204 17.27 -5.68 15.63
N VAL A 205 17.42 -4.74 14.65
CA VAL A 205 16.57 -4.73 13.45
C VAL A 205 16.82 -5.94 12.59
N LEU A 206 18.10 -6.29 12.42
CA LEU A 206 18.49 -7.51 11.73
C LEU A 206 18.00 -8.75 12.49
N GLU A 207 18.08 -8.75 13.81
CA GLU A 207 17.56 -9.84 14.66
C GLU A 207 16.04 -9.95 14.58
N SER A 208 15.33 -8.84 14.60
CA SER A 208 13.86 -8.81 14.43
C SER A 208 13.42 -9.20 13.04
N LEU A 209 14.12 -8.75 12.00
CA LEU A 209 13.85 -9.19 10.64
C LEU A 209 14.05 -10.70 10.55
N VAL A 210 15.14 -11.23 11.08
CA VAL A 210 15.40 -12.67 11.14
C VAL A 210 14.34 -13.37 11.96
N GLY A 211 14.01 -12.86 13.14
CA GLY A 211 12.97 -13.42 14.01
C GLY A 211 11.61 -13.50 13.32
N SER A 212 11.23 -12.45 12.60
CA SER A 212 9.94 -12.37 11.92
C SER A 212 9.81 -13.31 10.71
N VAL A 213 10.93 -13.78 10.13
CA VAL A 213 10.93 -14.67 8.95
C VAL A 213 11.43 -16.09 9.26
N ARG A 214 11.94 -16.36 10.47
CA ARG A 214 12.64 -17.59 10.83
C ARG A 214 11.88 -18.88 10.48
N ASP A 215 10.61 -18.94 10.88
CA ASP A 215 9.78 -20.14 10.75
C ASP A 215 8.77 -20.01 9.60
N LYS A 216 9.00 -19.08 8.66
CA LYS A 216 8.07 -18.78 7.57
C LYS A 216 8.48 -19.45 6.27
N LYS A 217 7.48 -19.87 5.51
CA LYS A 217 7.60 -20.32 4.14
C LYS A 217 7.21 -19.17 3.20
N LEU A 218 8.18 -18.29 2.93
CA LEU A 218 7.99 -16.98 2.32
C LEU A 218 8.90 -16.81 1.10
N LEU A 219 8.42 -16.15 0.05
CA LEU A 219 9.25 -15.62 -1.03
C LEU A 219 9.43 -14.11 -0.84
N ILE A 220 10.67 -13.67 -0.74
CA ILE A 220 11.04 -12.25 -0.71
C ILE A 220 11.57 -11.89 -2.09
N VAL A 221 10.99 -10.88 -2.74
CA VAL A 221 11.49 -10.32 -4.00
C VAL A 221 12.10 -8.97 -3.68
N LEU A 222 13.41 -8.83 -3.96
CA LEU A 222 14.16 -7.58 -3.82
C LEU A 222 14.42 -7.02 -5.22
N ASP A 223 13.77 -5.93 -5.57
CA ASP A 223 13.86 -5.35 -6.90
C ASP A 223 14.83 -4.15 -6.94
N ASN A 224 15.68 -4.12 -7.97
CA ASN A 224 16.60 -3.02 -8.25
C ASN A 224 17.71 -2.84 -7.19
N CYS A 225 18.48 -3.91 -6.91
CA CYS A 225 19.49 -3.95 -5.86
C CYS A 225 20.82 -3.28 -6.23
N GLU A 226 21.08 -2.92 -7.50
CA GLU A 226 22.39 -2.52 -8.03
C GLU A 226 23.07 -1.36 -7.30
N HIS A 227 22.32 -0.44 -6.70
CA HIS A 227 22.88 0.74 -5.99
C HIS A 227 23.12 0.48 -4.48
N VAL A 228 22.66 -0.65 -3.95
CA VAL A 228 22.81 -1.06 -2.54
C VAL A 228 23.34 -2.49 -2.38
N ILE A 229 24.04 -3.02 -3.39
CA ILE A 229 24.49 -4.43 -3.48
C ILE A 229 25.16 -4.90 -2.19
N SER A 230 26.15 -4.15 -1.65
CA SER A 230 26.89 -4.59 -0.46
C SER A 230 25.98 -4.80 0.76
N ALA A 231 25.01 -3.92 0.97
CA ALA A 231 24.04 -4.07 2.06
C ALA A 231 23.06 -5.23 1.80
N CYS A 232 22.65 -5.42 0.53
CA CYS A 232 21.82 -6.57 0.15
C CYS A 232 22.54 -7.89 0.40
N VAL A 233 23.84 -8.00 0.08
CA VAL A 233 24.65 -9.20 0.34
C VAL A 233 24.69 -9.55 1.82
N GLU A 234 24.93 -8.57 2.69
CA GLU A 234 24.96 -8.76 4.14
C GLU A 234 23.61 -9.24 4.66
N LEU A 235 22.52 -8.56 4.26
CA LEU A 235 21.16 -8.88 4.68
C LEU A 235 20.71 -10.26 4.18
N ILE A 236 20.89 -10.55 2.90
CA ILE A 236 20.54 -11.84 2.29
C ILE A 236 21.29 -12.98 2.96
N SER A 237 22.60 -12.82 3.17
CA SER A 237 23.42 -13.81 3.84
C SER A 237 22.93 -14.10 5.26
N LEU A 238 22.51 -13.07 6.00
CA LEU A 238 21.96 -13.21 7.34
C LEU A 238 20.63 -13.97 7.32
N ILE A 239 19.69 -13.59 6.45
CA ILE A 239 18.38 -14.26 6.31
C ILE A 239 18.60 -15.74 5.98
N LEU A 240 19.42 -16.06 4.97
CA LEU A 240 19.64 -17.42 4.51
C LEU A 240 20.28 -18.32 5.57
N ARG A 241 21.18 -17.79 6.42
CA ARG A 241 21.78 -18.55 7.54
C ARG A 241 20.80 -18.80 8.68
N SER A 242 19.83 -17.92 8.86
CA SER A 242 18.92 -17.92 10.02
C SER A 242 17.57 -18.58 9.74
N THR A 243 17.28 -18.93 8.50
CA THR A 243 15.99 -19.48 8.05
C THR A 243 16.19 -20.75 7.22
N VAL A 244 15.15 -21.59 7.12
CA VAL A 244 15.18 -22.84 6.33
C VAL A 244 14.31 -22.72 5.07
N ASP A 245 13.09 -22.19 5.21
CA ASP A 245 12.06 -22.22 4.16
C ASP A 245 11.84 -20.86 3.46
N VAL A 246 12.64 -19.84 3.80
CA VAL A 246 12.61 -18.55 3.11
C VAL A 246 13.40 -18.66 1.81
N LYS A 247 12.81 -18.17 0.72
CA LYS A 247 13.45 -18.03 -0.59
C LYS A 247 13.51 -16.56 -0.99
N ILE A 248 14.58 -16.20 -1.70
CA ILE A 248 14.84 -14.82 -2.11
C ILE A 248 15.04 -14.77 -3.61
N LEU A 249 14.30 -13.88 -4.27
CA LEU A 249 14.43 -13.55 -5.69
C LEU A 249 14.91 -12.11 -5.79
N VAL A 250 16.01 -11.89 -6.49
CA VAL A 250 16.65 -10.57 -6.61
C VAL A 250 16.65 -10.13 -8.07
N THR A 251 16.42 -8.84 -8.32
CA THR A 251 16.73 -8.25 -9.62
C THR A 251 17.88 -7.25 -9.48
N SER A 252 18.86 -7.34 -10.36
CA SER A 252 20.03 -6.47 -10.36
C SER A 252 20.65 -6.37 -11.77
N ARG A 253 21.48 -5.34 -11.99
CA ARG A 253 22.32 -5.27 -13.21
C ARG A 253 23.57 -6.12 -13.07
N GLU A 254 24.00 -6.38 -11.84
CA GLU A 254 25.20 -7.13 -11.49
C GLU A 254 24.83 -8.30 -10.57
N VAL A 255 25.66 -9.34 -10.54
CA VAL A 255 25.54 -10.46 -9.62
C VAL A 255 25.93 -10.04 -8.20
N LEU A 256 25.30 -10.64 -7.19
CA LEU A 256 25.55 -10.29 -5.78
C LEU A 256 26.84 -10.93 -5.26
N THR A 257 27.27 -12.04 -5.85
CA THR A 257 28.46 -12.83 -5.42
C THR A 257 28.29 -13.41 -3.99
N VAL A 258 27.11 -13.92 -3.70
CA VAL A 258 26.79 -14.59 -2.43
C VAL A 258 26.94 -16.11 -2.61
N PRO A 259 27.47 -16.87 -1.61
CA PRO A 259 27.46 -18.32 -1.66
C PRO A 259 26.05 -18.89 -1.93
N ASP A 260 25.96 -19.93 -2.74
CA ASP A 260 24.71 -20.57 -3.19
C ASP A 260 23.77 -19.68 -4.01
N GLU A 261 24.25 -18.55 -4.54
CA GLU A 261 23.53 -17.72 -5.48
C GLU A 261 23.38 -18.44 -6.84
N HIS A 262 22.16 -18.62 -7.28
CA HIS A 262 21.84 -19.07 -8.63
C HIS A 262 21.52 -17.86 -9.51
N VAL A 263 22.37 -17.60 -10.49
CA VAL A 263 22.24 -16.44 -11.37
C VAL A 263 21.47 -16.83 -12.62
N TYR A 264 20.35 -16.16 -12.84
CA TYR A 264 19.58 -16.22 -14.09
C TYR A 264 19.87 -14.98 -14.92
N VAL A 265 20.68 -15.13 -15.97
CA VAL A 265 20.97 -14.03 -16.89
C VAL A 265 19.80 -13.88 -17.84
N LEU A 266 19.08 -12.76 -17.73
CA LEU A 266 17.93 -12.47 -18.58
C LEU A 266 18.43 -11.95 -19.94
N GLU A 267 18.20 -12.76 -20.98
CA GLU A 267 18.54 -12.40 -22.35
C GLU A 267 17.47 -11.48 -22.97
N PRO A 268 17.80 -10.67 -23.99
CA PRO A 268 16.83 -9.95 -24.79
C PRO A 268 15.76 -10.88 -25.38
N LEU A 269 14.63 -10.31 -25.82
CA LEU A 269 13.63 -11.07 -26.52
C LEU A 269 14.21 -11.54 -27.87
N SER A 270 13.92 -12.79 -28.25
CA SER A 270 14.31 -13.30 -29.56
C SER A 270 13.75 -12.43 -30.68
N THR A 271 14.56 -12.16 -31.71
CA THR A 271 14.22 -11.36 -32.89
C THR A 271 14.05 -12.21 -34.15
N GLU A 272 14.02 -13.54 -34.02
CA GLU A 272 13.78 -14.48 -35.12
C GLU A 272 12.33 -14.38 -35.64
N ASN A 273 12.03 -15.07 -36.75
CA ASN A 273 10.68 -15.08 -37.31
C ASN A 273 9.65 -15.62 -36.27
N ASN A 274 8.52 -14.93 -36.12
CA ASN A 274 7.46 -15.23 -35.14
C ASN A 274 7.96 -15.22 -33.67
N SER A 275 8.93 -14.39 -33.39
CA SER A 275 9.57 -14.29 -32.08
C SER A 275 8.83 -13.40 -31.09
N ALA A 276 9.22 -13.48 -29.82
CA ALA A 276 8.67 -12.69 -28.73
C ALA A 276 8.85 -11.17 -28.91
N ALA A 277 9.93 -10.72 -29.58
CA ALA A 277 10.13 -9.30 -29.87
C ALA A 277 9.10 -8.78 -30.88
N ILE A 278 8.79 -9.57 -31.93
CA ILE A 278 7.79 -9.22 -32.93
C ILE A 278 6.37 -9.24 -32.32
N GLU A 279 6.06 -10.25 -31.49
CA GLU A 279 4.80 -10.32 -30.75
C GLU A 279 4.61 -9.11 -29.82
N LEU A 280 5.68 -8.70 -29.12
CA LEU A 280 5.66 -7.49 -28.28
C LEU A 280 5.41 -6.25 -29.13
N PHE A 281 6.13 -6.11 -30.25
CA PHE A 281 5.95 -4.98 -31.17
C PHE A 281 4.50 -4.90 -31.67
N GLU A 282 3.94 -6.00 -32.19
CA GLU A 282 2.57 -6.05 -32.67
C GLU A 282 1.55 -5.66 -31.60
N ASN A 283 1.71 -6.19 -30.39
CA ASN A 283 0.85 -5.90 -29.25
C ASN A 283 0.89 -4.41 -28.87
N ARG A 284 2.08 -3.79 -28.86
CA ARG A 284 2.25 -2.36 -28.53
C ARG A 284 1.81 -1.45 -29.69
N ALA A 285 2.09 -1.83 -30.91
CA ALA A 285 1.66 -1.11 -32.10
C ALA A 285 0.12 -1.10 -32.23
N SER A 286 -0.54 -2.22 -31.97
CA SER A 286 -2.01 -2.31 -31.95
C SER A 286 -2.65 -1.46 -30.84
N ALA A 287 -1.96 -1.30 -29.70
CA ALA A 287 -2.40 -0.41 -28.64
C ALA A 287 -2.21 1.09 -29.01
N ALA A 288 -1.18 1.43 -29.79
CA ALA A 288 -0.86 2.78 -30.22
C ALA A 288 -1.71 3.24 -31.43
N ILE A 289 -2.02 2.34 -32.35
CA ILE A 289 -2.74 2.63 -33.61
C ILE A 289 -3.94 1.68 -33.73
N ALA A 290 -5.13 2.25 -33.73
CA ALA A 290 -6.35 1.47 -33.94
C ALA A 290 -6.32 0.76 -35.32
N GLY A 291 -6.49 -0.57 -35.30
CA GLY A 291 -6.50 -1.38 -36.51
C GLY A 291 -5.13 -1.77 -37.07
N PHE A 292 -4.04 -1.52 -36.36
CA PHE A 292 -2.73 -2.05 -36.74
C PHE A 292 -2.76 -3.59 -36.75
N THR A 293 -2.37 -4.17 -37.86
CA THR A 293 -2.21 -5.63 -38.04
C THR A 293 -0.90 -5.91 -38.76
N LEU A 294 -0.17 -6.87 -38.27
CA LEU A 294 1.06 -7.31 -38.90
C LEU A 294 0.74 -8.11 -40.16
N ASN A 295 1.14 -7.60 -41.29
CA ASN A 295 1.03 -8.32 -42.59
C ASN A 295 2.41 -8.70 -43.13
N ASP A 296 2.48 -9.49 -44.19
CA ASP A 296 3.74 -9.99 -44.74
C ASP A 296 4.65 -8.86 -45.23
N ALA A 297 4.09 -7.74 -45.72
CA ALA A 297 4.86 -6.59 -46.19
C ALA A 297 5.49 -5.82 -45.01
N SER A 298 4.80 -5.68 -43.89
CA SER A 298 5.31 -4.94 -42.71
C SER A 298 6.17 -5.79 -41.79
N ARG A 299 6.08 -7.13 -41.91
CA ARG A 299 6.79 -8.07 -41.02
C ARG A 299 8.30 -7.94 -41.08
N ASP A 300 8.86 -7.81 -42.28
CA ASP A 300 10.30 -7.64 -42.44
C ASP A 300 10.81 -6.31 -41.91
N ALA A 301 10.04 -5.26 -42.05
CA ALA A 301 10.37 -3.96 -41.46
C ALA A 301 10.31 -4.01 -39.92
N VAL A 302 9.26 -4.62 -39.33
CA VAL A 302 9.15 -4.83 -37.87
C VAL A 302 10.31 -5.69 -37.38
N ARG A 303 10.68 -6.75 -38.10
CA ARG A 303 11.82 -7.59 -37.73
C ARG A 303 13.12 -6.77 -37.72
N ARG A 304 13.38 -5.97 -38.75
CA ARG A 304 14.55 -5.08 -38.78
C ARG A 304 14.58 -4.14 -37.56
N VAL A 305 13.45 -3.48 -37.25
CA VAL A 305 13.30 -2.64 -36.04
C VAL A 305 13.64 -3.42 -34.78
N CYS A 306 13.10 -4.62 -34.58
CA CYS A 306 13.37 -5.45 -33.40
C CYS A 306 14.85 -5.85 -33.31
N ILE A 307 15.50 -6.17 -34.44
CA ILE A 307 16.96 -6.48 -34.48
C ILE A 307 17.77 -5.24 -34.10
N GLN A 308 17.47 -4.09 -34.67
CA GLN A 308 18.17 -2.83 -34.41
C GLN A 308 18.06 -2.39 -32.95
N LEU A 309 16.98 -2.78 -32.29
CA LEU A 309 16.71 -2.53 -30.86
C LEU A 309 17.21 -3.68 -29.97
N ASP A 310 18.00 -4.62 -30.51
CA ASP A 310 18.56 -5.79 -29.79
C ASP A 310 17.50 -6.61 -29.06
N GLY A 311 16.22 -6.58 -29.46
CA GLY A 311 15.14 -7.24 -28.75
C GLY A 311 14.88 -6.73 -27.33
N ILE A 312 15.34 -5.53 -26.98
CA ILE A 312 15.16 -4.94 -25.65
C ILE A 312 13.72 -4.44 -25.50
N PRO A 313 12.90 -4.98 -24.58
CA PRO A 313 11.48 -4.63 -24.44
C PRO A 313 11.21 -3.15 -24.34
N LEU A 314 11.93 -2.42 -23.47
CA LEU A 314 11.75 -0.98 -23.28
C LEU A 314 12.03 -0.20 -24.57
N ALA A 315 13.08 -0.59 -25.31
CA ALA A 315 13.40 0.05 -26.59
C ALA A 315 12.31 -0.17 -27.65
N ILE A 316 11.75 -1.38 -27.70
CA ILE A 316 10.61 -1.72 -28.58
C ILE A 316 9.37 -0.91 -28.20
N GLU A 317 9.04 -0.80 -26.90
CA GLU A 317 7.88 -0.01 -26.43
C GLU A 317 8.03 1.48 -26.78
N LEU A 318 9.22 2.07 -26.57
CA LEU A 318 9.50 3.44 -26.94
C LEU A 318 9.42 3.69 -28.47
N ALA A 319 9.86 2.73 -29.26
CA ALA A 319 9.78 2.79 -30.72
C ALA A 319 8.31 2.68 -31.21
N CYS A 320 7.54 1.74 -30.67
CA CYS A 320 6.11 1.58 -31.01
C CYS A 320 5.29 2.83 -30.71
N ALA A 321 5.61 3.58 -29.63
CA ALA A 321 4.92 4.82 -29.33
C ALA A 321 5.08 5.91 -30.44
N ARG A 322 6.06 5.77 -31.32
CA ARG A 322 6.31 6.68 -32.45
C ARG A 322 5.49 6.36 -33.70
N LEU A 323 4.88 5.18 -33.75
CA LEU A 323 4.05 4.78 -34.89
C LEU A 323 2.80 5.66 -35.05
N THR A 324 2.45 6.42 -34.04
CA THR A 324 1.39 7.47 -34.19
C THR A 324 1.75 8.58 -35.18
N ALA A 325 3.07 8.76 -35.49
CA ALA A 325 3.57 9.81 -36.39
C ALA A 325 4.46 9.27 -37.53
N LEU A 326 4.86 8.01 -37.50
CA LEU A 326 5.78 7.40 -38.47
C LEU A 326 5.19 6.08 -38.98
N SER A 327 5.48 5.70 -40.23
CA SER A 327 5.29 4.31 -40.70
C SER A 327 6.37 3.40 -40.11
N VAL A 328 6.15 2.07 -40.15
CA VAL A 328 7.16 1.10 -39.72
C VAL A 328 8.44 1.19 -40.53
N ASP A 329 8.32 1.45 -41.83
CA ASP A 329 9.49 1.61 -42.74
C ASP A 329 10.27 2.90 -42.43
N ASP A 330 9.59 4.02 -42.17
CA ASP A 330 10.25 5.28 -41.74
C ASP A 330 10.95 5.10 -40.41
N LEU A 331 10.33 4.31 -39.48
CA LEU A 331 10.91 3.98 -38.19
C LEU A 331 12.20 3.17 -38.37
N ALA A 332 12.19 2.13 -39.21
CA ALA A 332 13.35 1.31 -39.52
C ALA A 332 14.48 2.15 -40.13
N ALA A 333 14.19 2.96 -41.14
CA ALA A 333 15.16 3.82 -41.83
C ALA A 333 15.84 4.81 -40.88
N ARG A 334 15.07 5.46 -39.99
CA ARG A 334 15.60 6.42 -39.00
C ARG A 334 16.45 5.78 -37.91
N LEU A 335 16.16 4.54 -37.55
CA LEU A 335 16.99 3.75 -36.63
C LEU A 335 18.32 3.35 -37.29
N ASP A 336 18.31 2.95 -38.58
CA ASP A 336 19.53 2.66 -39.36
C ASP A 336 20.47 3.87 -39.41
N ASP A 337 19.99 5.07 -39.78
CA ASP A 337 20.79 6.29 -39.88
C ASP A 337 21.46 6.66 -38.55
N ARG A 338 20.77 6.48 -37.43
CA ARG A 338 21.25 6.87 -36.10
C ARG A 338 22.23 5.91 -35.48
N LEU A 339 22.01 4.60 -35.60
CA LEU A 339 22.95 3.59 -35.17
C LEU A 339 24.26 3.64 -35.97
N ALA A 340 24.22 4.01 -37.25
CA ALA A 340 25.40 4.27 -38.07
C ALA A 340 26.23 5.46 -37.54
N LEU A 341 25.60 6.54 -37.09
CA LEU A 341 26.27 7.71 -36.49
C LEU A 341 26.94 7.41 -35.14
N LEU A 342 26.34 6.52 -34.32
CA LEU A 342 26.86 6.17 -33.00
C LEU A 342 28.03 5.15 -33.03
N THR A 343 28.15 4.38 -34.09
CA THR A 343 29.28 3.44 -34.28
C THR A 343 30.60 4.15 -34.56
N VAL A 344 30.58 5.41 -34.97
CA VAL A 344 31.78 6.20 -35.33
C VAL A 344 32.47 6.84 -34.12
N GLY A 345 31.79 6.98 -32.95
CA GLY A 345 32.25 7.85 -31.85
C GLY A 345 32.79 7.17 -30.57
N ASN A 346 32.54 5.88 -30.27
CA ASN A 346 32.86 5.34 -28.93
C ASN A 346 33.17 3.83 -28.92
N ARG A 347 34.41 3.44 -28.63
CA ARG A 347 34.91 2.04 -28.68
C ARG A 347 34.93 1.31 -27.34
N GLY A 348 34.14 1.68 -26.32
CA GLY A 348 34.42 1.23 -24.96
C GLY A 348 33.28 0.71 -24.09
N GLY A 349 32.23 0.04 -24.60
CA GLY A 349 31.20 -0.58 -23.73
C GLY A 349 30.46 -1.72 -24.44
N PRO A 350 29.70 -2.58 -23.72
CA PRO A 350 28.90 -3.63 -24.35
C PRO A 350 27.85 -3.05 -25.29
N ASP A 351 27.69 -3.63 -26.48
CA ASP A 351 26.82 -3.11 -27.56
C ASP A 351 25.35 -2.93 -27.12
N ARG A 352 24.85 -3.76 -26.21
CA ARG A 352 23.47 -3.72 -25.67
C ARG A 352 23.15 -2.44 -24.88
N HIS A 353 24.12 -1.84 -24.16
CA HIS A 353 23.93 -0.57 -23.47
C HIS A 353 23.86 0.63 -24.42
N ARG A 354 24.53 0.52 -25.57
CA ARG A 354 24.50 1.57 -26.61
C ARG A 354 23.14 1.67 -27.27
N SER A 355 22.51 0.53 -27.59
CA SER A 355 21.21 0.49 -28.25
C SER A 355 20.11 1.10 -27.37
N LEU A 356 20.06 0.78 -26.06
CA LEU A 356 19.08 1.34 -25.15
C LEU A 356 19.28 2.85 -24.93
N ASN A 357 20.52 3.31 -24.67
CA ASN A 357 20.83 4.71 -24.50
C ASN A 357 20.52 5.51 -25.77
N ALA A 358 20.89 4.98 -26.93
CA ALA A 358 20.56 5.56 -28.23
C ALA A 358 19.03 5.70 -28.44
N THR A 359 18.27 4.69 -28.06
CA THR A 359 16.80 4.70 -28.17
C THR A 359 16.17 5.70 -27.23
N VAL A 360 16.66 5.79 -25.99
CA VAL A 360 16.18 6.78 -25.00
C VAL A 360 16.50 8.20 -25.46
N GLU A 361 17.74 8.41 -25.93
CA GLU A 361 18.17 9.70 -26.49
C GLU A 361 17.36 10.10 -27.71
N TRP A 362 17.12 9.16 -28.63
CA TRP A 362 16.25 9.39 -29.78
C TRP A 362 14.81 9.72 -29.36
N SER A 363 14.27 9.02 -28.36
CA SER A 363 12.95 9.33 -27.80
C SER A 363 12.90 10.74 -27.21
N TYR A 364 13.98 11.18 -26.56
CA TYR A 364 14.11 12.55 -26.04
C TYR A 364 14.14 13.60 -27.15
N ASP A 365 14.94 13.38 -28.19
CA ASP A 365 15.07 14.32 -29.33
C ASP A 365 13.80 14.44 -30.14
N LEU A 366 12.96 13.42 -30.18
CA LEU A 366 11.62 13.45 -30.80
C LEU A 366 10.55 14.13 -29.92
N CYS A 367 10.88 14.45 -28.70
CA CYS A 367 10.04 15.30 -27.86
C CYS A 367 10.21 16.77 -28.28
N ASN A 368 9.13 17.55 -28.20
CA ASN A 368 9.24 19.00 -28.38
C ASN A 368 9.97 19.63 -27.17
N LEU A 369 10.38 20.88 -27.28
CA LEU A 369 11.16 21.57 -26.24
C LEU A 369 10.47 21.57 -24.87
N ARG A 370 9.14 21.67 -24.81
CA ARG A 370 8.37 21.63 -23.57
C ARG A 370 8.38 20.23 -22.94
N GLU A 371 8.23 19.20 -23.76
CA GLU A 371 8.28 17.81 -23.31
C GLU A 371 9.68 17.44 -22.81
N GLN A 372 10.74 17.87 -23.51
CA GLN A 372 12.14 17.67 -23.08
C GLN A 372 12.41 18.36 -21.73
N ALA A 373 12.00 19.62 -21.61
CA ALA A 373 12.15 20.37 -20.37
C ALA A 373 11.39 19.72 -19.20
N LEU A 374 10.13 19.31 -19.43
CA LEU A 374 9.33 18.69 -18.38
C LEU A 374 9.85 17.28 -18.03
N TRP A 375 10.23 16.45 -19.02
CA TRP A 375 10.85 15.15 -18.76
C TRP A 375 12.06 15.26 -17.83
N SER A 376 12.98 16.17 -18.14
CA SER A 376 14.18 16.40 -17.32
C SER A 376 13.81 16.82 -15.89
N ARG A 377 12.82 17.68 -15.72
CA ARG A 377 12.39 18.19 -14.42
C ARG A 377 11.61 17.16 -13.59
N LEU A 378 10.78 16.33 -14.22
CA LEU A 378 10.04 15.25 -13.56
C LEU A 378 10.95 14.15 -13.00
N SER A 379 12.22 14.08 -13.44
CA SER A 379 13.22 13.15 -12.91
C SER A 379 13.56 13.35 -11.43
N ILE A 380 13.13 14.49 -10.84
CA ILE A 380 13.33 14.77 -9.41
C ILE A 380 12.53 13.84 -8.51
N PHE A 381 11.38 13.36 -8.95
CA PHE A 381 10.51 12.54 -8.12
C PHE A 381 11.06 11.14 -7.93
N ALA A 382 11.05 10.66 -6.66
CA ALA A 382 11.67 9.38 -6.30
C ALA A 382 10.86 8.17 -6.78
N GLU A 383 9.53 8.24 -6.73
CA GLU A 383 8.60 7.17 -7.14
C GLU A 383 7.54 7.74 -8.09
N GLY A 384 6.39 8.10 -7.57
CA GLY A 384 5.29 8.66 -8.32
C GLY A 384 4.96 10.09 -7.91
N PHE A 385 4.24 10.79 -8.76
CA PHE A 385 3.76 12.15 -8.53
C PHE A 385 2.34 12.33 -9.08
N ASP A 386 1.58 13.25 -8.54
CA ASP A 386 0.30 13.69 -9.09
C ASP A 386 0.47 14.96 -9.96
N LEU A 387 -0.59 15.33 -10.68
CA LEU A 387 -0.55 16.52 -11.55
C LEU A 387 -0.19 17.79 -10.78
N LYS A 388 -0.81 18.02 -9.62
CA LYS A 388 -0.58 19.22 -8.81
C LYS A 388 0.85 19.34 -8.32
N MET A 389 1.46 18.21 -8.00
CA MET A 389 2.86 18.12 -7.62
C MET A 389 3.78 18.51 -8.80
N ALA A 390 3.49 17.98 -9.99
CA ALA A 390 4.23 18.34 -11.21
C ALA A 390 4.07 19.83 -11.56
N GLU A 391 2.87 20.38 -11.48
CA GLU A 391 2.60 21.81 -11.69
C GLU A 391 3.36 22.70 -10.71
N THR A 392 3.40 22.31 -9.42
CA THR A 392 4.03 23.13 -8.39
C THR A 392 5.56 23.06 -8.45
N VAL A 393 6.13 21.87 -8.67
CA VAL A 393 7.58 21.64 -8.59
C VAL A 393 8.27 21.83 -9.93
N CYS A 394 7.65 21.39 -11.04
CA CYS A 394 8.30 21.29 -12.33
C CYS A 394 7.96 22.43 -13.31
N ALA A 395 6.95 23.26 -13.03
CA ALA A 395 6.68 24.43 -13.87
C ALA A 395 7.87 25.41 -13.89
N ASN A 396 8.08 26.06 -15.04
CA ASN A 396 9.09 27.08 -15.27
C ASN A 396 8.69 27.99 -16.46
N ALA A 397 9.63 28.84 -16.92
CA ALA A 397 9.39 29.73 -18.08
C ALA A 397 9.11 28.95 -19.40
N THR A 398 9.62 27.73 -19.54
CA THR A 398 9.41 26.91 -20.76
C THR A 398 8.07 26.16 -20.72
N VAL A 399 7.64 25.73 -19.52
CA VAL A 399 6.39 24.99 -19.30
C VAL A 399 5.66 25.63 -18.11
N GLU A 400 4.67 26.45 -18.42
CA GLU A 400 3.82 27.08 -17.41
C GLU A 400 2.93 26.04 -16.72
N ALA A 401 2.51 26.29 -15.47
CA ALA A 401 1.71 25.36 -14.68
C ALA A 401 0.44 24.89 -15.43
N GLY A 402 -0.27 25.79 -16.11
CA GLY A 402 -1.46 25.44 -16.89
C GLY A 402 -1.20 24.55 -18.12
N GLN A 403 0.05 24.41 -18.55
CA GLN A 403 0.45 23.60 -19.71
C GLN A 403 0.96 22.21 -19.29
N VAL A 404 1.24 21.99 -18.01
CA VAL A 404 1.85 20.74 -17.50
C VAL A 404 0.99 19.52 -17.83
N LEU A 405 -0.33 19.62 -17.74
CA LEU A 405 -1.24 18.52 -18.06
C LEU A 405 -1.08 18.03 -19.51
N ASP A 406 -1.08 18.97 -20.47
CA ASP A 406 -0.97 18.65 -21.89
C ASP A 406 0.40 18.01 -22.21
N VAL A 407 1.47 18.54 -21.58
CA VAL A 407 2.82 18.01 -21.74
C VAL A 407 2.95 16.61 -21.09
N ILE A 408 2.35 16.38 -19.92
CA ILE A 408 2.28 15.04 -19.31
C ILE A 408 1.52 14.07 -20.23
N ALA A 409 0.38 14.48 -20.81
CA ALA A 409 -0.35 13.65 -21.75
C ALA A 409 0.50 13.28 -22.97
N GLY A 410 1.31 14.23 -23.50
CA GLY A 410 2.31 13.96 -24.53
C GLY A 410 3.38 12.96 -24.10
N LEU A 411 3.92 13.09 -22.90
CA LEU A 411 4.93 12.16 -22.37
C LEU A 411 4.35 10.76 -22.07
N VAL A 412 3.08 10.68 -21.63
CA VAL A 412 2.38 9.39 -21.46
C VAL A 412 2.18 8.71 -22.82
N SER A 413 1.71 9.46 -23.84
CA SER A 413 1.53 8.92 -25.19
C SER A 413 2.83 8.40 -25.82
N LYS A 414 3.98 8.96 -25.39
CA LYS A 414 5.32 8.56 -25.83
C LYS A 414 5.97 7.50 -24.93
N SER A 415 5.22 6.89 -24.01
CA SER A 415 5.68 5.86 -23.06
C SER A 415 6.85 6.31 -22.16
N VAL A 416 7.04 7.60 -21.97
CA VAL A 416 8.03 8.16 -21.04
C VAL A 416 7.49 8.13 -19.61
N LEU A 417 6.19 8.37 -19.47
CA LEU A 417 5.47 8.29 -18.20
C LEU A 417 4.47 7.15 -18.24
N LEU A 418 4.36 6.46 -17.12
CA LEU A 418 3.33 5.45 -16.88
C LEU A 418 2.25 6.06 -15.98
N ARG A 419 0.98 5.84 -16.35
CA ARG A 419 -0.16 6.24 -15.53
C ARG A 419 -0.50 5.11 -14.56
N ASP A 420 -0.57 5.43 -13.27
CA ASP A 420 -1.09 4.55 -12.22
C ASP A 420 -2.51 4.99 -11.86
N GLY A 421 -3.46 4.06 -11.93
CA GLY A 421 -4.89 4.31 -11.67
C GLY A 421 -5.43 3.55 -10.46
N SER A 422 -4.58 2.94 -9.64
CA SER A 422 -4.97 2.07 -8.53
C SER A 422 -5.54 2.82 -7.31
N SER A 423 -5.21 4.09 -7.14
CA SER A 423 -5.75 4.96 -6.08
C SER A 423 -6.72 5.99 -6.67
N GLY A 424 -7.66 6.49 -5.89
CA GLY A 424 -8.68 7.45 -6.34
C GLY A 424 -8.16 8.76 -6.96
N THR A 425 -6.84 9.01 -6.91
CA THR A 425 -6.12 10.09 -7.60
C THR A 425 -5.22 9.50 -8.67
N VAL A 426 -5.23 10.10 -9.86
CA VAL A 426 -4.32 9.71 -10.95
C VAL A 426 -2.89 10.09 -10.58
N ARG A 427 -2.00 9.10 -10.53
CA ARG A 427 -0.56 9.30 -10.34
C ARG A 427 0.20 8.91 -11.60
N PHE A 428 1.39 9.48 -11.75
CA PHE A 428 2.31 9.19 -12.84
C PHE A 428 3.64 8.72 -12.26
N ARG A 429 4.32 7.82 -12.95
CA ARG A 429 5.68 7.40 -12.62
C ARG A 429 6.54 7.30 -13.86
N MET A 430 7.83 7.48 -13.67
CA MET A 430 8.86 7.34 -14.71
C MET A 430 9.72 6.13 -14.39
N LEU A 431 10.03 5.32 -15.43
CA LEU A 431 10.94 4.21 -15.25
C LEU A 431 12.34 4.74 -14.88
N GLU A 432 13.06 4.00 -14.03
CA GLU A 432 14.35 4.41 -13.48
C GLU A 432 15.38 4.80 -14.56
N THR A 433 15.45 4.02 -15.65
CA THR A 433 16.34 4.32 -16.78
C THR A 433 16.02 5.68 -17.43
N LEU A 434 14.72 5.99 -17.63
CA LEU A 434 14.26 7.25 -18.22
C LEU A 434 14.44 8.41 -17.23
N ARG A 435 14.28 8.15 -15.94
CA ARG A 435 14.50 9.11 -14.85
C ARG A 435 15.97 9.53 -14.78
N HIS A 436 16.90 8.57 -14.79
CA HIS A 436 18.34 8.85 -14.82
C HIS A 436 18.75 9.63 -16.06
N PHE A 437 18.21 9.26 -17.22
CA PHE A 437 18.48 10.00 -18.46
C PHE A 437 17.96 11.44 -18.37
N GLY A 438 16.71 11.65 -17.91
CA GLY A 438 16.15 12.99 -17.72
C GLY A 438 16.98 13.84 -16.75
N ALA A 439 17.41 13.24 -15.63
CA ALA A 439 18.27 13.89 -14.65
C ALA A 439 19.63 14.34 -15.24
N SER A 440 20.20 13.56 -16.17
CA SER A 440 21.48 13.90 -16.84
C SER A 440 21.39 15.10 -17.79
N LYS A 441 20.16 15.50 -18.16
CA LYS A 441 19.91 16.66 -19.04
C LYS A 441 19.71 17.96 -18.25
N LEU A 442 19.61 17.91 -16.92
CA LEU A 442 19.51 19.09 -16.06
C LEU A 442 20.90 19.74 -15.87
N THR A 443 20.93 21.05 -15.92
CA THR A 443 22.13 21.81 -15.47
C THR A 443 22.25 21.68 -13.93
N PRO A 444 23.44 21.86 -13.35
CA PRO A 444 23.61 21.87 -11.90
C PRO A 444 22.70 22.89 -11.20
N ASP A 445 22.51 24.07 -11.78
CA ASP A 445 21.69 25.15 -11.23
C ASP A 445 20.19 24.79 -11.29
N ASP A 446 19.71 24.27 -12.45
CA ASP A 446 18.32 23.77 -12.56
C ASP A 446 18.04 22.66 -11.57
N ALA A 447 18.98 21.73 -11.43
CA ALA A 447 18.86 20.64 -10.47
C ALA A 447 18.82 21.14 -9.02
N ALA A 448 19.59 22.19 -8.67
CA ALA A 448 19.57 22.79 -7.34
C ALA A 448 18.22 23.51 -7.07
N GLN A 449 17.76 24.34 -8.01
CA GLN A 449 16.47 25.02 -7.92
C GLN A 449 15.31 24.02 -7.79
N LEU A 450 15.35 22.95 -8.58
CA LEU A 450 14.32 21.91 -8.58
C LEU A 450 14.29 21.13 -7.25
N ARG A 451 15.45 20.85 -6.65
CA ARG A 451 15.55 20.25 -5.32
C ARG A 451 14.94 21.14 -4.22
N CYS A 452 15.22 22.45 -4.27
CA CYS A 452 14.59 23.42 -3.36
C CYS A 452 13.07 23.45 -3.54
N ALA A 453 12.58 23.52 -4.77
CA ALA A 453 11.14 23.50 -5.06
C ALA A 453 10.46 22.21 -4.55
N HIS A 454 11.11 21.07 -4.72
CA HIS A 454 10.64 19.79 -4.23
C HIS A 454 10.58 19.75 -2.69
N LEU A 455 11.61 20.24 -1.99
CA LEU A 455 11.62 20.34 -0.52
C LEU A 455 10.52 21.27 -0.01
N ARG A 456 10.35 22.46 -0.60
CA ARG A 456 9.25 23.38 -0.25
C ARG A 456 7.90 22.73 -0.43
N TRP A 457 7.70 21.99 -1.52
CA TRP A 457 6.47 21.24 -1.74
C TRP A 457 6.25 20.19 -0.66
N CYS A 458 7.27 19.42 -0.27
CA CYS A 458 7.20 18.43 0.82
C CYS A 458 6.86 19.08 2.16
N SER A 459 7.46 20.24 2.47
CA SER A 459 7.16 21.02 3.68
C SER A 459 5.71 21.49 3.69
N THR A 460 5.23 22.07 2.57
CA THR A 460 3.83 22.50 2.42
C THR A 460 2.84 21.32 2.54
N LEU A 461 3.22 20.13 2.04
CA LEU A 461 2.41 18.91 2.20
C LEU A 461 2.23 18.56 3.68
N VAL A 462 3.31 18.59 4.47
CA VAL A 462 3.28 18.27 5.90
C VAL A 462 2.57 19.34 6.70
N GLU A 463 2.78 20.63 6.38
CA GLU A 463 2.05 21.75 7.00
C GLU A 463 0.54 21.66 6.75
N SER A 464 0.13 21.39 5.51
CA SER A 464 -1.27 21.11 5.17
C SER A 464 -1.81 19.87 5.91
N ALA A 465 -0.95 18.88 6.17
CA ALA A 465 -1.34 17.73 6.96
C ALA A 465 -1.57 18.12 8.42
N ARG A 466 -0.71 18.94 9.02
CA ARG A 466 -0.89 19.46 10.39
C ARG A 466 -2.22 20.21 10.57
N SER A 467 -2.54 21.12 9.65
CA SER A 467 -3.77 21.93 9.74
C SER A 467 -5.06 21.12 9.56
N LYS A 468 -4.99 19.92 8.97
CA LYS A 468 -6.13 19.03 8.68
C LYS A 468 -6.16 17.78 9.52
N TRP A 469 -5.20 17.61 10.43
CA TRP A 469 -5.06 16.38 11.21
C TRP A 469 -6.24 16.16 12.18
N THR A 470 -6.83 17.22 12.69
CA THR A 470 -7.96 17.18 13.64
C THR A 470 -9.34 17.19 12.99
N GLY A 471 -9.44 16.86 11.70
CA GLY A 471 -10.70 16.92 10.96
C GLY A 471 -11.06 15.66 10.18
N SER A 472 -12.20 15.71 9.51
CA SER A 472 -12.73 14.59 8.70
C SER A 472 -11.85 14.20 7.50
N GLU A 473 -10.90 15.04 7.08
CA GLU A 473 -9.95 14.76 6.00
C GLU A 473 -8.73 13.91 6.44
N GLN A 474 -8.63 13.56 7.72
CA GLN A 474 -7.46 12.91 8.31
C GLN A 474 -7.01 11.64 7.57
N GLU A 475 -7.92 10.75 7.20
CA GLU A 475 -7.58 9.53 6.44
C GLU A 475 -6.97 9.86 5.08
N ARG A 476 -7.53 10.85 4.37
CA ARG A 476 -7.00 11.31 3.08
C ARG A 476 -5.60 11.90 3.21
N VAL A 477 -5.39 12.67 4.26
CA VAL A 477 -4.09 13.27 4.59
C VAL A 477 -3.05 12.20 4.93
N SER A 478 -3.40 11.24 5.79
CA SER A 478 -2.54 10.10 6.15
C SER A 478 -2.13 9.28 4.92
N ASN A 479 -3.11 8.95 4.06
CA ASN A 479 -2.83 8.24 2.80
C ASN A 479 -1.89 9.03 1.89
N ARG A 480 -2.10 10.36 1.76
CA ARG A 480 -1.26 11.21 0.92
C ARG A 480 0.18 11.33 1.44
N LEU A 481 0.39 11.35 2.75
CA LEU A 481 1.73 11.30 3.35
C LEU A 481 2.40 9.96 3.03
N ARG A 482 1.66 8.85 3.16
CA ARG A 482 2.15 7.50 2.87
C ARG A 482 2.54 7.34 1.40
N GLU A 483 1.72 7.80 0.47
CA GLU A 483 1.98 7.78 -0.98
C GLU A 483 3.20 8.62 -1.39
N ASN A 484 3.60 9.60 -0.58
CA ASN A 484 4.74 10.45 -0.84
C ASN A 484 5.96 10.18 0.07
N ARG A 485 5.97 9.04 0.76
CA ARG A 485 7.07 8.65 1.67
C ARG A 485 8.45 8.72 1.00
N ALA A 486 8.58 8.22 -0.23
CA ALA A 486 9.86 8.28 -0.96
C ALA A 486 10.28 9.72 -1.31
N ASN A 487 9.32 10.58 -1.65
CA ASN A 487 9.58 11.99 -1.92
C ASN A 487 9.99 12.75 -0.64
N LEU A 488 9.34 12.46 0.50
CA LEU A 488 9.72 13.01 1.80
C LEU A 488 11.14 12.58 2.19
N ARG A 489 11.50 11.30 2.02
CA ARG A 489 12.86 10.78 2.22
C ARG A 489 13.88 11.51 1.35
N LEU A 490 13.59 11.69 0.06
CA LEU A 490 14.46 12.38 -0.87
C LEU A 490 14.65 13.85 -0.47
N ALA A 491 13.60 14.53 -0.02
CA ALA A 491 13.68 15.91 0.45
C ALA A 491 14.61 16.05 1.66
N LEU A 492 14.48 15.17 2.65
CA LEU A 492 15.35 15.13 3.84
C LEU A 492 16.81 14.83 3.48
N GLN A 493 17.05 13.85 2.60
CA GLN A 493 18.41 13.56 2.11
C GLN A 493 19.03 14.74 1.38
N THR A 494 18.22 15.43 0.57
CA THR A 494 18.71 16.61 -0.17
C THR A 494 19.13 17.72 0.78
N ALA A 495 18.33 18.00 1.82
CA ALA A 495 18.66 19.00 2.83
C ALA A 495 19.97 18.67 3.57
N LEU A 496 20.24 17.39 3.86
CA LEU A 496 21.46 16.95 4.52
C LEU A 496 22.70 16.94 3.58
N SER A 497 22.51 16.59 2.30
CA SER A 497 23.63 16.47 1.35
C SER A 497 24.05 17.79 0.74
N SER A 498 23.17 18.79 0.69
CA SER A 498 23.44 20.12 0.16
C SER A 498 22.77 21.16 1.09
N PRO A 499 23.28 21.33 2.31
CA PRO A 499 22.64 22.14 3.32
C PRO A 499 22.71 23.64 2.95
N THR A 500 21.55 24.30 3.01
CA THR A 500 21.40 25.75 3.03
C THR A 500 20.54 26.09 4.24
N ASP A 501 20.61 27.31 4.76
CA ASP A 501 19.80 27.70 5.94
C ASP A 501 18.31 27.44 5.68
N GLU A 502 17.81 27.79 4.50
CA GLU A 502 16.42 27.51 4.10
C GLU A 502 16.10 26.01 4.06
N SER A 503 16.97 25.20 3.46
CA SER A 503 16.72 23.75 3.33
C SER A 503 16.74 23.03 4.68
N ILE A 504 17.62 23.45 5.58
CA ILE A 504 17.71 22.92 6.94
C ILE A 504 16.47 23.31 7.74
N GLU A 505 16.03 24.58 7.65
CA GLU A 505 14.85 25.06 8.36
C GLU A 505 13.57 24.32 7.93
N LEU A 506 13.33 24.23 6.60
CA LEU A 506 12.17 23.53 6.05
C LEU A 506 12.17 22.03 6.39
N ALA A 507 13.30 21.36 6.28
CA ALA A 507 13.40 19.94 6.57
C ALA A 507 13.27 19.64 8.07
N SER A 508 13.82 20.50 8.93
CA SER A 508 13.71 20.40 10.39
C SER A 508 12.26 20.59 10.83
N ASP A 509 11.55 21.58 10.26
CA ASP A 509 10.13 21.79 10.53
C ASP A 509 9.29 20.59 10.10
N LEU A 510 9.60 20.01 8.95
CA LEU A 510 8.93 18.81 8.47
C LEU A 510 9.08 17.65 9.46
N ILE A 511 10.29 17.31 9.89
CA ILE A 511 10.53 16.17 10.79
C ILE A 511 10.19 16.43 12.25
N ALA A 512 10.02 17.69 12.67
CA ALA A 512 9.48 18.03 13.98
C ALA A 512 7.99 17.66 14.13
N THR A 513 7.31 17.32 13.03
CA THR A 513 5.90 16.94 13.06
C THR A 513 5.71 15.58 13.75
N TRP A 514 5.13 15.61 14.93
CA TRP A 514 5.08 14.49 15.89
C TRP A 514 4.34 13.23 15.37
N PHE A 515 3.32 13.37 14.51
CA PHE A 515 2.52 12.24 14.02
C PHE A 515 3.08 11.56 12.76
N LEU A 516 4.22 11.97 12.22
CA LEU A 516 4.78 11.38 11.00
C LEU A 516 5.12 9.90 11.17
N TRP A 517 5.42 9.44 12.37
CA TRP A 517 5.67 8.03 12.67
C TRP A 517 4.45 7.14 12.41
N SER A 518 3.22 7.67 12.50
CA SER A 518 1.98 6.92 12.26
C SER A 518 1.48 6.96 10.82
N SER A 519 2.15 7.72 9.92
CA SER A 519 1.65 7.97 8.56
C SER A 519 2.71 7.92 7.46
N ALA A 520 3.93 8.40 7.71
CA ALA A 520 4.97 8.50 6.70
C ALA A 520 6.22 7.67 7.01
N PHE A 521 6.66 7.62 8.28
CA PHE A 521 7.88 6.95 8.69
C PHE A 521 7.59 5.94 9.80
N SER A 522 8.50 4.97 10.02
CA SER A 522 8.51 4.23 11.28
C SER A 522 9.10 5.11 12.40
N ILE A 523 8.80 4.78 13.67
CA ILE A 523 9.39 5.47 14.83
C ILE A 523 10.92 5.53 14.72
N ARG A 524 11.54 4.41 14.33
CA ARG A 524 12.99 4.31 14.14
C ARG A 524 13.50 5.21 13.02
N GLU A 525 12.86 5.22 11.87
CA GLU A 525 13.24 6.08 10.75
C GLU A 525 13.13 7.54 11.14
N HIS A 526 12.07 7.89 11.85
CA HIS A 526 11.86 9.25 12.35
C HIS A 526 12.99 9.65 13.33
N ARG A 527 13.34 8.77 14.30
CA ARG A 527 14.50 9.00 15.20
C ARG A 527 15.82 9.15 14.44
N MET A 528 16.06 8.31 13.43
CA MET A 528 17.26 8.41 12.61
C MET A 528 17.36 9.78 11.92
N TRP A 529 16.29 10.27 11.30
CA TRP A 529 16.29 11.59 10.67
C TRP A 529 16.54 12.70 11.68
N ILE A 530 15.82 12.72 12.80
CA ILE A 530 16.03 13.72 13.86
C ILE A 530 17.49 13.69 14.34
N THR A 531 18.05 12.51 14.58
CA THR A 531 19.45 12.35 15.03
C THR A 531 20.44 12.94 14.01
N GLN A 532 20.18 12.81 12.71
CA GLN A 532 21.04 13.38 11.68
C GLN A 532 20.98 14.92 11.66
N PHE A 533 19.76 15.49 11.78
CA PHE A 533 19.59 16.93 11.82
C PHE A 533 20.16 17.56 13.10
N LEU A 534 20.02 16.93 14.26
CA LEU A 534 20.61 17.41 15.52
C LEU A 534 22.16 17.49 15.51
N LYS A 535 22.82 16.86 14.54
CA LYS A 535 24.29 17.01 14.34
C LYS A 535 24.67 18.28 13.58
N LEU A 536 23.72 18.99 12.99
CA LEU A 536 23.96 20.21 12.24
C LEU A 536 24.19 21.37 13.21
N THR A 537 25.21 22.16 12.97
CA THR A 537 25.60 23.29 13.84
C THR A 537 24.86 24.59 13.54
N THR A 538 24.04 24.62 12.48
CA THR A 538 23.34 25.81 12.00
C THR A 538 21.92 25.94 12.53
N LEU A 539 21.41 24.93 13.28
CA LEU A 539 20.06 24.98 13.84
C LEU A 539 19.91 26.02 14.94
N SER A 540 18.79 26.74 14.95
CA SER A 540 18.39 27.59 16.04
C SER A 540 18.06 26.81 17.33
N ASN A 541 18.18 27.46 18.50
CA ASN A 541 17.81 26.83 19.77
C ASN A 541 16.33 26.41 19.79
N ALA A 542 15.43 27.19 19.22
CA ALA A 542 14.01 26.85 19.11
C ALA A 542 13.82 25.56 18.27
N ARG A 543 14.48 25.47 17.12
CA ARG A 543 14.38 24.29 16.26
C ARG A 543 14.99 23.05 16.90
N ILE A 544 16.11 23.18 17.60
CA ILE A 544 16.68 22.06 18.36
C ILE A 544 15.69 21.60 19.44
N GLY A 545 15.05 22.54 20.17
CA GLY A 545 14.04 22.23 21.18
C GLY A 545 12.85 21.42 20.60
N GLN A 546 12.34 21.81 19.45
CA GLN A 546 11.25 21.11 18.76
C GLN A 546 11.65 19.68 18.35
N LEU A 547 12.85 19.53 17.79
CA LEU A 547 13.40 18.20 17.41
C LEU A 547 13.64 17.33 18.65
N GLU A 548 14.16 17.90 19.74
CA GLU A 548 14.39 17.18 21.00
C GLU A 548 13.05 16.78 21.66
N ALA A 549 12.01 17.61 21.62
CA ALA A 549 10.68 17.25 22.12
C ALA A 549 10.09 16.06 21.33
N THR A 550 10.16 16.10 20.01
CA THR A 550 9.75 14.98 19.13
C THR A 550 10.60 13.74 19.35
N MET A 551 11.92 13.87 19.51
CA MET A 551 12.81 12.77 19.85
C MET A 551 12.42 12.13 21.18
N GLY A 552 12.08 12.94 22.19
CA GLY A 552 11.68 12.49 23.53
C GLY A 552 10.45 11.59 23.49
N VAL A 553 9.42 11.93 22.74
CA VAL A 553 8.22 11.08 22.63
C VAL A 553 8.56 9.75 21.94
N LEU A 554 9.37 9.77 20.87
CA LEU A 554 9.80 8.56 20.18
C LEU A 554 10.64 7.65 21.10
N GLN A 555 11.54 8.22 21.92
CA GLN A 555 12.31 7.49 22.92
C GLN A 555 11.42 6.90 24.02
N THR A 556 10.43 7.66 24.48
CA THR A 556 9.46 7.19 25.49
C THR A 556 8.65 6.01 24.97
N MET A 557 8.18 6.10 23.73
CA MET A 557 7.44 5.00 23.05
C MET A 557 8.26 3.73 22.91
N GLN A 558 9.58 3.85 22.79
CA GLN A 558 10.52 2.73 22.72
C GLN A 558 10.99 2.23 24.10
N GLY A 559 10.51 2.82 25.19
CA GLY A 559 10.90 2.46 26.54
C GLY A 559 12.31 2.93 26.95
N ASP A 560 12.99 3.75 26.13
CA ASP A 560 14.30 4.34 26.45
C ASP A 560 14.11 5.57 27.38
N ARG A 561 13.44 5.32 28.53
CA ARG A 561 12.97 6.35 29.44
C ARG A 561 14.08 7.24 29.99
N ALA A 562 15.25 6.67 30.29
CA ALA A 562 16.37 7.45 30.84
C ALA A 562 16.92 8.45 29.83
N GLN A 563 17.03 8.06 28.56
CA GLN A 563 17.45 8.96 27.49
C GLN A 563 16.38 9.98 27.18
N ALA A 564 15.10 9.56 27.13
CA ALA A 564 13.96 10.47 26.97
C ALA A 564 13.93 11.57 28.01
N ALA A 565 14.14 11.24 29.29
CA ALA A 565 14.18 12.22 30.36
C ALA A 565 15.25 13.31 30.12
N ARG A 566 16.48 12.91 29.76
CA ARG A 566 17.58 13.86 29.45
C ARG A 566 17.26 14.73 28.22
N THR A 567 16.74 14.12 27.17
CA THR A 567 16.38 14.83 25.93
C THR A 567 15.27 15.85 26.19
N LEU A 568 14.23 15.46 26.95
CA LEU A 568 13.11 16.32 27.29
C LEU A 568 13.47 17.48 28.22
N GLU A 569 14.39 17.23 29.19
CA GLU A 569 14.93 18.35 30.01
C GLU A 569 15.66 19.39 29.14
N SER A 570 16.40 18.97 28.13
CA SER A 570 17.03 19.87 27.15
C SER A 570 15.98 20.63 26.33
N ALA A 571 14.95 19.93 25.84
CA ALA A 571 13.86 20.52 25.08
C ALA A 571 13.12 21.61 25.87
N VAL A 572 12.80 21.33 27.14
CA VAL A 572 12.15 22.30 28.04
C VAL A 572 13.00 23.55 28.19
N ARG A 573 14.27 23.40 28.57
CA ARG A 573 15.18 24.57 28.74
C ARG A 573 15.28 25.41 27.46
N ARG A 574 15.32 24.78 26.28
CA ARG A 574 15.40 25.48 24.99
C ARG A 574 14.10 26.18 24.63
N ALA A 575 12.98 25.55 24.90
CA ALA A 575 11.66 26.14 24.69
C ALA A 575 11.43 27.36 25.58
N GLU A 576 11.83 27.29 26.88
CA GLU A 576 11.77 28.43 27.82
C GLU A 576 12.66 29.59 27.34
N LEU A 577 13.91 29.32 26.91
CA LEU A 577 14.81 30.32 26.37
C LEU A 577 14.32 30.97 25.05
N ALA A 578 13.59 30.20 24.24
CA ALA A 578 13.03 30.65 22.96
C ALA A 578 11.65 31.32 23.12
N ASN A 579 11.03 31.29 24.30
CA ASN A 579 9.60 31.64 24.54
C ASN A 579 8.66 30.89 23.58
N ASP A 580 8.93 29.58 23.35
CA ASP A 580 8.13 28.70 22.49
C ASP A 580 7.19 27.85 23.38
N ASP A 581 6.03 28.43 23.70
CA ASP A 581 5.02 27.79 24.57
C ASP A 581 4.50 26.47 23.97
N ALA A 582 4.45 26.33 22.63
CA ALA A 582 3.99 25.10 21.97
C ALA A 582 4.98 23.95 22.18
N THR A 583 6.27 24.20 21.96
CA THR A 583 7.33 23.21 22.24
C THR A 583 7.41 22.89 23.73
N LEU A 584 7.26 23.89 24.61
CA LEU A 584 7.26 23.72 26.06
C LEU A 584 6.11 22.80 26.50
N ALA A 585 4.89 23.07 26.04
CA ALA A 585 3.71 22.24 26.33
C ALA A 585 3.92 20.78 25.89
N PHE A 586 4.40 20.58 24.67
CA PHE A 586 4.64 19.24 24.15
C PHE A 586 5.76 18.49 24.89
N ALA A 587 6.84 19.19 25.27
CA ALA A 587 7.91 18.59 26.05
C ALA A 587 7.41 18.23 27.47
N ARG A 588 6.61 19.08 28.13
CA ARG A 588 6.01 18.80 29.44
C ARG A 588 5.03 17.63 29.38
N GLN A 589 4.17 17.60 28.38
CA GLN A 589 3.28 16.45 28.12
C GLN A 589 4.08 15.15 28.04
N THR A 590 5.13 15.13 27.22
CA THR A 590 5.96 13.94 27.03
C THR A 590 6.73 13.57 28.31
N GLN A 591 7.18 14.56 29.11
CA GLN A 591 7.72 14.28 30.43
C GLN A 591 6.69 13.58 31.32
N GLY A 592 5.44 14.03 31.30
CA GLY A 592 4.34 13.43 32.03
C GLY A 592 4.13 11.96 31.64
N LEU A 593 4.05 11.68 30.35
CA LEU A 593 3.94 10.32 29.84
C LEU A 593 5.14 9.45 30.26
N ASN A 594 6.37 9.95 30.07
CA ASN A 594 7.59 9.19 30.42
C ASN A 594 7.69 8.87 31.92
N THR A 595 7.31 9.82 32.76
CA THR A 595 7.33 9.72 34.23
C THR A 595 6.27 8.74 34.73
N TYR A 596 5.04 8.85 34.20
CA TYR A 596 3.93 7.95 34.48
C TYR A 596 4.24 6.50 34.10
N LEU A 597 4.77 6.27 32.89
CA LEU A 597 5.17 4.93 32.43
C LEU A 597 6.32 4.34 33.29
N GLY A 598 7.08 5.19 33.93
CA GLY A 598 8.11 4.81 34.92
C GLY A 598 7.56 4.43 36.30
N GLY A 599 6.26 4.62 36.56
CA GLY A 599 5.60 4.30 37.82
C GLY A 599 5.46 5.49 38.80
N ASP A 600 5.96 6.67 38.45
CA ASP A 600 5.72 7.88 39.22
C ASP A 600 4.46 8.61 38.72
N PHE A 601 3.31 8.26 39.35
CA PHE A 601 2.00 8.79 38.97
C PHE A 601 1.85 10.26 39.34
N GLU A 602 2.32 10.71 40.52
CA GLU A 602 2.25 12.12 40.95
C GLU A 602 3.08 13.03 40.07
N GLY A 603 4.31 12.62 39.77
CA GLY A 603 5.18 13.38 38.87
C GLY A 603 4.61 13.45 37.45
N GLY A 604 4.03 12.35 36.98
CA GLY A 604 3.36 12.28 35.68
C GLY A 604 2.16 13.22 35.59
N GLU A 605 1.30 13.20 36.57
CA GLU A 605 0.11 14.06 36.66
C GLU A 605 0.49 15.57 36.66
N ARG A 606 1.46 15.95 37.48
CA ARG A 606 1.93 17.35 37.53
C ARG A 606 2.42 17.86 36.19
N HIS A 607 3.21 17.08 35.47
CA HIS A 607 3.70 17.49 34.14
C HIS A 607 2.58 17.55 33.11
N LEU A 608 1.60 16.65 33.15
CA LEU A 608 0.44 16.71 32.28
C LEU A 608 -0.47 17.91 32.57
N ASP A 609 -0.66 18.26 33.84
CA ASP A 609 -1.42 19.46 34.24
C ASP A 609 -0.73 20.74 33.75
N GLU A 610 0.61 20.84 33.91
CA GLU A 610 1.41 21.92 33.33
C GLU A 610 1.24 22.05 31.83
N ALA A 611 1.27 20.92 31.11
CA ALA A 611 1.07 20.88 29.67
C ALA A 611 -0.34 21.33 29.25
N LEU A 612 -1.38 20.82 29.90
CA LEU A 612 -2.76 21.19 29.63
C LEU A 612 -3.00 22.70 29.87
N ALA A 613 -2.45 23.25 30.96
CA ALA A 613 -2.52 24.72 31.25
C ALA A 613 -1.80 25.57 30.21
N LEU A 614 -0.75 25.04 29.56
CA LEU A 614 -0.08 25.71 28.44
C LEU A 614 -0.93 25.62 27.15
N TYR A 615 -1.49 24.44 26.84
CA TYR A 615 -2.33 24.25 25.64
C TYR A 615 -3.58 25.13 25.65
N ASP A 616 -4.20 25.39 26.80
CA ASP A 616 -5.33 26.29 26.92
C ASP A 616 -5.04 27.71 26.42
N ARG A 617 -3.75 28.10 26.35
CA ARG A 617 -3.29 29.42 25.89
C ARG A 617 -2.83 29.47 24.45
N ILE A 618 -2.73 28.29 23.80
CA ILE A 618 -2.21 28.16 22.43
C ILE A 618 -3.40 28.02 21.46
N PRO A 619 -3.61 28.95 20.51
CA PRO A 619 -4.77 28.94 19.61
C PRO A 619 -4.96 27.68 18.79
N ASP A 620 -3.86 27.01 18.38
CA ASP A 620 -3.87 25.82 17.51
C ASP A 620 -3.39 24.53 18.22
N GLY A 621 -3.42 24.50 19.55
CA GLY A 621 -2.92 23.39 20.38
C GLY A 621 -3.81 22.14 20.41
N THR A 622 -4.97 22.15 19.73
CA THR A 622 -6.07 21.18 19.90
C THR A 622 -5.65 19.71 19.77
N ALA A 623 -4.87 19.34 18.75
CA ALA A 623 -4.48 17.94 18.54
C ALA A 623 -3.61 17.38 19.67
N LEU A 624 -2.63 18.14 20.13
CA LEU A 624 -1.72 17.75 21.22
C LEU A 624 -2.43 17.81 22.57
N MET A 625 -3.33 18.77 22.79
CA MET A 625 -4.18 18.85 23.97
C MET A 625 -5.05 17.57 24.11
N TRP A 626 -5.64 17.09 23.02
CA TRP A 626 -6.39 15.83 23.06
C TRP A 626 -5.51 14.64 23.43
N THR A 627 -4.27 14.59 22.90
CA THR A 627 -3.30 13.55 23.26
C THR A 627 -2.98 13.62 24.76
N ALA A 628 -2.76 14.82 25.32
CA ALA A 628 -2.51 15.03 26.75
C ALA A 628 -3.70 14.56 27.61
N HIS A 629 -4.94 14.80 27.18
CA HIS A 629 -6.11 14.27 27.87
C HIS A 629 -6.20 12.75 27.81
N ILE A 630 -5.86 12.11 26.68
CA ILE A 630 -5.78 10.65 26.58
C ILE A 630 -4.74 10.09 27.58
N GLU A 631 -3.56 10.70 27.63
CA GLU A 631 -2.47 10.29 28.53
C GLU A 631 -2.85 10.47 30.01
N MET A 632 -3.49 11.60 30.36
CA MET A 632 -4.04 11.84 31.70
C MET A 632 -5.12 10.81 32.06
N GLY A 633 -6.02 10.50 31.14
CA GLY A 633 -7.03 9.45 31.33
C GLY A 633 -6.42 8.07 31.54
N MET A 634 -5.34 7.73 30.82
CA MET A 634 -4.59 6.47 31.01
C MET A 634 -3.92 6.44 32.40
N LEU A 635 -3.32 7.54 32.84
CA LEU A 635 -2.72 7.69 34.17
C LEU A 635 -3.78 7.49 35.25
N CYS A 636 -4.90 8.23 35.21
CA CYS A 636 -6.01 8.10 36.15
C CYS A 636 -6.59 6.68 36.18
N SER A 637 -6.74 6.03 35.01
CA SER A 637 -7.21 4.65 34.92
C SER A 637 -6.25 3.65 35.57
N SER A 638 -4.94 3.89 35.44
CA SER A 638 -3.91 3.08 36.09
C SER A 638 -3.90 3.26 37.60
N ASN A 639 -4.23 4.45 38.11
CA ASN A 639 -4.34 4.75 39.52
C ASN A 639 -5.70 4.35 40.13
N GLY A 640 -6.61 3.78 39.33
CA GLY A 640 -7.95 3.35 39.80
C GLY A 640 -9.00 4.46 39.82
N GLU A 641 -8.67 5.67 39.38
CA GLU A 641 -9.54 6.86 39.38
C GLU A 641 -10.50 6.87 38.18
N THR A 642 -11.35 5.84 38.09
CA THR A 642 -12.19 5.58 36.92
C THR A 642 -13.09 6.73 36.49
N LEU A 643 -13.60 7.53 37.43
CA LEU A 643 -14.46 8.70 37.14
C LEU A 643 -13.68 9.85 36.50
N ARG A 644 -12.46 10.11 36.98
CA ARG A 644 -11.58 11.13 36.37
C ARG A 644 -11.12 10.67 34.99
N ALA A 645 -10.69 9.42 34.89
CA ALA A 645 -10.30 8.83 33.62
C ALA A 645 -11.41 8.96 32.57
N ALA A 646 -12.65 8.58 32.92
CA ALA A 646 -13.80 8.69 32.01
C ALA A 646 -13.99 10.11 31.50
N LYS A 647 -13.94 11.14 32.39
CA LYS A 647 -14.10 12.55 31.98
C LYS A 647 -13.10 12.97 30.90
N HIS A 648 -11.82 12.59 31.04
CA HIS A 648 -10.80 12.94 30.07
C HIS A 648 -11.04 12.23 28.73
N PHE A 649 -11.43 10.96 28.75
CA PHE A 649 -11.73 10.23 27.50
C PHE A 649 -13.03 10.71 26.83
N GLU A 650 -14.08 11.02 27.61
CA GLU A 650 -15.35 11.57 27.13
C GLU A 650 -15.17 12.92 26.45
N LEU A 651 -14.37 13.82 27.05
CA LEU A 651 -14.04 15.10 26.45
C LEU A 651 -13.46 14.94 25.04
N VAL A 652 -12.45 14.09 24.88
CA VAL A 652 -11.83 13.84 23.58
C VAL A 652 -12.82 13.13 22.63
N HIS A 653 -13.63 12.20 23.15
CA HIS A 653 -14.63 11.49 22.36
C HIS A 653 -15.65 12.45 21.75
N GLU A 654 -16.17 13.39 22.54
CA GLU A 654 -17.14 14.39 22.08
C GLU A 654 -16.53 15.31 21.01
N GLN A 655 -15.36 15.85 21.28
CA GLN A 655 -14.71 16.82 20.39
C GLN A 655 -14.25 16.18 19.08
N ALA A 656 -13.62 14.99 19.13
CA ALA A 656 -13.19 14.25 17.95
C ALA A 656 -14.40 13.77 17.11
N SER A 657 -15.49 13.36 17.77
CA SER A 657 -16.73 13.00 17.06
C SER A 657 -17.35 14.20 16.36
N ALA A 658 -17.34 15.37 16.97
CA ALA A 658 -17.88 16.61 16.40
C ALA A 658 -17.10 17.09 15.18
N THR A 659 -15.78 16.88 15.14
CA THR A 659 -14.91 17.27 14.01
C THR A 659 -14.80 16.18 12.95
N GLY A 660 -15.22 14.94 13.23
CA GLY A 660 -15.05 13.78 12.38
C GLY A 660 -13.64 13.21 12.37
N GLU A 661 -12.84 13.54 13.36
CA GLU A 661 -11.50 13.06 13.58
C GLU A 661 -11.54 11.62 14.11
N LYS A 662 -10.81 10.69 13.49
CA LYS A 662 -10.93 9.25 13.79
C LYS A 662 -9.80 8.69 14.62
N TRP A 663 -8.62 9.28 14.58
CA TRP A 663 -7.45 8.74 15.24
C TRP A 663 -7.52 8.92 16.77
N MET A 664 -7.75 10.16 17.24
CA MET A 664 -7.97 10.43 18.67
C MET A 664 -9.29 9.86 19.16
N LEU A 665 -10.34 9.85 18.32
CA LEU A 665 -11.58 9.14 18.61
C LEU A 665 -11.30 7.67 18.94
N SER A 666 -10.41 6.99 18.16
CA SER A 666 -10.06 5.60 18.43
C SER A 666 -9.35 5.41 19.78
N TYR A 667 -8.51 6.36 20.19
CA TYR A 667 -7.84 6.33 21.49
C TYR A 667 -8.79 6.66 22.65
N SER A 668 -9.74 7.59 22.48
CA SER A 668 -10.75 7.87 23.50
C SER A 668 -11.66 6.66 23.74
N VAL A 669 -12.08 5.96 22.68
CA VAL A 669 -12.84 4.71 22.77
C VAL A 669 -12.04 3.60 23.46
N TYR A 670 -10.74 3.49 23.14
CA TYR A 670 -9.82 2.59 23.85
C TYR A 670 -9.77 2.91 25.35
N GLY A 671 -9.65 4.18 25.72
CA GLY A 671 -9.60 4.63 27.09
C GLY A 671 -10.89 4.33 27.87
N LEU A 672 -12.06 4.57 27.26
CA LEU A 672 -13.35 4.17 27.83
C LEU A 672 -13.45 2.65 28.00
N GLY A 673 -12.88 1.86 27.10
CA GLY A 673 -12.74 0.40 27.23
C GLY A 673 -11.87 0.00 28.41
N LEU A 674 -10.78 0.71 28.69
CA LEU A 674 -9.96 0.50 29.89
C LEU A 674 -10.77 0.78 31.17
N VAL A 675 -11.54 1.87 31.20
CA VAL A 675 -12.43 2.21 32.32
C VAL A 675 -13.46 1.12 32.55
N ALA A 676 -14.12 0.62 31.49
CA ALA A 676 -15.08 -0.47 31.56
C ALA A 676 -14.43 -1.77 32.10
N LEU A 677 -13.21 -2.10 31.65
CA LEU A 677 -12.47 -3.25 32.16
C LEU A 677 -12.19 -3.14 33.67
N VAL A 678 -11.75 -1.97 34.15
CA VAL A 678 -11.48 -1.73 35.58
C VAL A 678 -12.76 -1.82 36.43
N LYS A 679 -13.89 -1.38 35.90
CA LYS A 679 -15.20 -1.51 36.55
C LYS A 679 -15.76 -2.95 36.53
N GLY A 680 -15.17 -3.86 35.77
CA GLY A 680 -15.67 -5.24 35.62
C GLY A 680 -16.79 -5.36 34.56
N GLU A 681 -17.01 -4.35 33.74
CA GLU A 681 -17.99 -4.31 32.65
C GLU A 681 -17.37 -4.93 31.37
N PHE A 682 -17.11 -6.24 31.41
CA PHE A 682 -16.25 -6.91 30.43
C PHE A 682 -16.83 -6.90 29.00
N GLU A 683 -18.13 -7.10 28.85
CA GLU A 683 -18.81 -7.06 27.53
C GLU A 683 -18.71 -5.66 26.91
N GLU A 684 -18.85 -4.62 27.72
CA GLU A 684 -18.67 -3.24 27.25
C GLU A 684 -17.20 -2.95 26.88
N ALA A 685 -16.24 -3.45 27.65
CA ALA A 685 -14.82 -3.36 27.32
C ALA A 685 -14.51 -4.05 25.98
N ILE A 686 -15.07 -5.23 25.70
CA ILE A 686 -14.93 -5.94 24.43
C ILE A 686 -15.55 -5.12 23.28
N ARG A 687 -16.74 -4.57 23.48
CA ARG A 687 -17.43 -3.73 22.48
C ARG A 687 -16.62 -2.50 22.11
N LEU A 688 -16.12 -1.78 23.11
CA LEU A 688 -15.32 -0.56 22.91
C LEU A 688 -13.96 -0.87 22.28
N ALA A 689 -13.26 -1.91 22.71
CA ALA A 689 -11.99 -2.32 22.10
C ALA A 689 -12.18 -2.72 20.63
N THR A 690 -13.25 -3.46 20.31
CA THR A 690 -13.59 -3.83 18.94
C THR A 690 -13.89 -2.61 18.08
N LEU A 691 -14.66 -1.64 18.58
CA LEU A 691 -14.93 -0.38 17.89
C LEU A 691 -13.64 0.43 17.63
N SER A 692 -12.76 0.52 18.63
CA SER A 692 -11.48 1.22 18.49
C SER A 692 -10.59 0.59 17.41
N LEU A 693 -10.49 -0.75 17.35
CA LEU A 693 -9.75 -1.45 16.29
C LEU A 693 -10.33 -1.18 14.89
N GLY A 694 -11.67 -1.08 14.80
CA GLY A 694 -12.34 -0.70 13.54
C GLY A 694 -11.92 0.67 13.04
N LEU A 695 -11.86 1.67 13.94
CA LEU A 695 -11.40 3.03 13.61
C LEU A 695 -9.92 3.08 13.22
N LYS A 696 -9.06 2.28 13.87
CA LYS A 696 -7.61 2.21 13.58
C LYS A 696 -7.26 1.58 12.24
N ARG A 697 -8.19 0.90 11.60
CA ARG A 697 -7.96 0.25 10.29
C ARG A 697 -7.46 1.23 9.20
N ALA A 698 -7.88 2.48 9.27
CA ALA A 698 -7.54 3.52 8.29
C ALA A 698 -6.11 4.04 8.43
N PHE A 699 -5.46 3.79 9.57
CA PHE A 699 -4.14 4.33 9.90
C PHE A 699 -3.07 3.24 9.99
N ASP A 700 -1.80 3.62 9.78
CA ASP A 700 -0.64 2.74 10.05
C ASP A 700 -0.22 2.78 11.54
N ASP A 701 -1.17 3.04 12.43
CA ASP A 701 -0.97 3.10 13.87
C ASP A 701 -0.81 1.68 14.47
N THR A 702 0.38 1.14 14.36
CA THR A 702 0.70 -0.18 14.91
C THR A 702 0.70 -0.15 16.44
N VAL A 703 1.20 0.93 17.04
CA VAL A 703 1.22 1.12 18.50
C VAL A 703 -0.18 1.06 19.09
N GLY A 704 -1.07 1.91 18.58
CA GLY A 704 -2.44 1.93 19.05
C GLY A 704 -3.21 0.64 18.77
N THR A 705 -2.95 0.00 17.62
CA THR A 705 -3.52 -1.33 17.31
C THR A 705 -3.07 -2.36 18.33
N THR A 706 -1.80 -2.36 18.74
CA THR A 706 -1.26 -3.31 19.73
C THR A 706 -1.88 -3.09 21.11
N LEU A 707 -1.96 -1.83 21.56
CA LEU A 707 -2.60 -1.47 22.84
C LEU A 707 -4.05 -1.95 22.90
N VAL A 708 -4.81 -1.71 21.84
CA VAL A 708 -6.23 -2.12 21.80
C VAL A 708 -6.37 -3.64 21.72
N THR A 709 -5.43 -4.32 21.05
CA THR A 709 -5.41 -5.81 21.00
C THR A 709 -5.14 -6.40 22.38
N ASP A 710 -4.24 -5.81 23.17
CA ASP A 710 -4.02 -6.19 24.56
C ASP A 710 -5.30 -5.99 25.41
N LEU A 711 -5.91 -4.80 25.35
CA LEU A 711 -7.17 -4.52 26.04
C LEU A 711 -8.26 -5.55 25.69
N LEU A 712 -8.45 -5.84 24.41
CA LEU A 712 -9.44 -6.80 23.95
C LEU A 712 -9.12 -8.20 24.50
N SER A 713 -7.84 -8.60 24.50
CA SER A 713 -7.40 -9.88 25.03
C SER A 713 -7.70 -10.00 26.55
N TRP A 714 -7.47 -8.93 27.32
CA TRP A 714 -7.76 -8.90 28.75
C TRP A 714 -9.26 -8.98 29.02
N ALA A 715 -10.05 -8.24 28.27
CA ALA A 715 -11.52 -8.25 28.40
C ALA A 715 -12.12 -9.60 28.02
N GLU A 716 -11.66 -10.24 26.94
CA GLU A 716 -12.07 -11.59 26.53
C GLU A 716 -11.68 -12.66 27.58
N ALA A 717 -10.46 -12.58 28.16
CA ALA A 717 -10.04 -13.46 29.26
C ALA A 717 -10.91 -13.25 30.51
N ALA A 718 -11.25 -12.00 30.82
CA ALA A 718 -12.11 -11.66 31.95
C ALA A 718 -13.55 -12.17 31.75
N ALA A 719 -14.09 -12.10 30.54
CA ALA A 719 -15.40 -12.61 30.15
C ALA A 719 -15.44 -14.14 30.01
N GLY A 720 -14.29 -14.84 30.06
CA GLY A 720 -14.21 -16.31 29.98
C GLY A 720 -13.93 -16.85 28.57
N SER A 721 -13.80 -16.02 27.53
CA SER A 721 -13.44 -16.41 26.17
C SER A 721 -11.93 -16.68 26.03
N ASN A 722 -11.41 -17.60 26.82
CA ASN A 722 -9.99 -17.77 27.05
C ASN A 722 -9.17 -18.16 25.79
N GLU A 723 -9.74 -18.96 24.87
CA GLU A 723 -9.06 -19.33 23.62
C GLU A 723 -8.84 -18.12 22.72
N ARG A 724 -9.89 -17.29 22.54
CA ARG A 724 -9.79 -16.05 21.79
C ARG A 724 -8.83 -15.06 22.44
N ALA A 725 -8.85 -14.95 23.75
CA ALA A 725 -7.89 -14.16 24.52
C ALA A 725 -6.44 -14.61 24.27
N ALA A 726 -6.18 -15.91 24.28
CA ALA A 726 -4.83 -16.46 24.04
C ALA A 726 -4.33 -16.15 22.61
N VAL A 727 -5.20 -16.21 21.59
CA VAL A 727 -4.86 -15.80 20.21
C VAL A 727 -4.50 -14.31 20.16
N LEU A 728 -5.33 -13.44 20.75
CA LEU A 728 -5.08 -11.99 20.78
C LEU A 728 -3.81 -11.64 21.57
N LEU A 729 -3.54 -12.32 22.71
CA LEU A 729 -2.29 -12.17 23.46
C LEU A 729 -1.06 -12.55 22.64
N GLY A 730 -1.16 -13.63 21.84
CA GLY A 730 -0.11 -14.02 20.93
C GLY A 730 0.15 -12.96 19.85
N ALA A 731 -0.90 -12.42 19.27
CA ALA A 731 -0.83 -11.36 18.28
C ALA A 731 -0.23 -10.07 18.87
N ALA A 732 -0.71 -9.62 20.03
CA ALA A 732 -0.17 -8.45 20.73
C ALA A 732 1.31 -8.64 21.09
N SER A 733 1.71 -9.84 21.58
CA SER A 733 3.10 -10.13 21.87
C SER A 733 4.00 -9.98 20.63
N SER A 734 3.60 -10.57 19.50
CA SER A 734 4.35 -10.47 18.25
C SER A 734 4.47 -9.02 17.75
N MET A 735 3.42 -8.21 17.92
CA MET A 735 3.48 -6.78 17.59
C MET A 735 4.38 -6.02 18.58
N TRP A 736 4.33 -6.29 19.90
CA TRP A 736 5.23 -5.68 20.87
C TRP A 736 6.69 -6.07 20.64
N ASP A 737 6.97 -7.31 20.27
CA ASP A 737 8.32 -7.76 19.93
C ASP A 737 8.90 -6.96 18.77
N SER A 738 8.04 -6.45 17.86
CA SER A 738 8.46 -5.55 16.79
C SER A 738 8.88 -4.16 17.28
N PHE A 739 8.43 -3.72 18.46
CA PHE A 739 8.87 -2.48 19.11
C PHE A 739 10.06 -2.65 20.06
N GLY A 740 10.47 -3.89 20.34
CA GLY A 740 11.57 -4.21 21.24
C GLY A 740 11.24 -4.12 22.73
N MET A 741 10.05 -3.63 23.10
CA MET A 741 9.64 -3.54 24.50
C MET A 741 8.13 -3.61 24.65
N GLN A 742 7.65 -4.52 25.50
CA GLN A 742 6.21 -4.68 25.77
C GLN A 742 5.67 -3.53 26.61
N LEU A 743 4.52 -2.97 26.20
CA LEU A 743 3.76 -1.97 26.96
C LEU A 743 4.64 -0.78 27.42
N TYR A 744 5.53 -0.31 26.53
CA TYR A 744 6.50 0.77 26.79
C TYR A 744 7.43 0.51 27.99
N GLY A 745 7.61 -0.76 28.41
CA GLY A 745 8.35 -1.14 29.61
C GLY A 745 7.69 -0.66 30.92
N SER A 746 6.41 -0.37 30.91
CA SER A 746 5.66 0.00 32.13
C SER A 746 5.38 -1.24 32.97
N GLN A 747 5.97 -1.32 34.15
CA GLN A 747 5.81 -2.45 35.07
C GLN A 747 4.32 -2.67 35.43
N HIS A 748 3.59 -1.58 35.66
CA HIS A 748 2.16 -1.64 35.97
C HIS A 748 1.32 -2.32 34.86
N TRP A 749 1.58 -1.98 33.59
CA TRP A 749 0.86 -2.57 32.48
C TRP A 749 1.28 -4.02 32.21
N VAL A 750 2.56 -4.36 32.43
CA VAL A 750 3.08 -5.72 32.31
C VAL A 750 2.45 -6.62 33.36
N GLU A 751 2.40 -6.20 34.61
CA GLU A 751 1.76 -6.96 35.71
C GLU A 751 0.27 -7.19 35.46
N ARG A 752 -0.44 -6.17 34.96
CA ARG A 752 -1.85 -6.29 34.57
C ARG A 752 -2.04 -7.35 33.48
N ARG A 753 -1.21 -7.35 32.46
CA ARG A 753 -1.23 -8.33 31.37
C ARG A 753 -0.99 -9.76 31.90
N GLU A 754 -0.02 -9.95 32.77
CA GLU A 754 0.29 -11.27 33.37
C GLU A 754 -0.89 -11.87 34.13
N VAL A 755 -1.71 -11.07 34.79
CA VAL A 755 -2.93 -11.54 35.48
C VAL A 755 -3.90 -12.20 34.48
N TYR A 756 -4.18 -11.56 33.37
CA TYR A 756 -5.11 -12.09 32.35
C TYR A 756 -4.50 -13.25 31.57
N GLU A 757 -3.19 -13.22 31.31
CA GLU A 757 -2.45 -14.34 30.72
C GLU A 757 -2.50 -15.58 31.59
N ALA A 758 -2.24 -15.45 32.90
CA ALA A 758 -2.33 -16.55 33.87
C ALA A 758 -3.75 -17.14 33.94
N ARG A 759 -4.78 -16.27 33.86
CA ARG A 759 -6.19 -16.70 33.86
C ARG A 759 -6.51 -17.54 32.62
N ALA A 760 -6.14 -17.07 31.42
CA ALA A 760 -6.36 -17.82 30.17
C ALA A 760 -5.60 -19.15 30.15
N ARG A 761 -4.34 -19.16 30.59
CA ARG A 761 -3.50 -20.36 30.68
C ARG A 761 -4.07 -21.40 31.67
N LYS A 762 -4.55 -20.95 32.83
CA LYS A 762 -5.17 -21.83 33.85
C LYS A 762 -6.44 -22.49 33.31
N SER A 763 -7.23 -21.74 32.53
CA SER A 763 -8.48 -22.25 31.97
C SER A 763 -8.30 -23.27 30.84
N LEU A 764 -7.34 -23.01 29.93
CA LEU A 764 -7.11 -23.81 28.71
C LEU A 764 -6.14 -25.00 28.91
N GLY A 765 -5.31 -24.94 29.93
CA GLY A 765 -4.14 -25.79 30.06
C GLY A 765 -3.00 -25.39 29.14
N ASN A 766 -1.77 -25.83 29.45
CA ASN A 766 -0.56 -25.35 28.75
C ASN A 766 -0.55 -25.65 27.24
N SER A 767 -1.02 -26.84 26.82
CA SER A 767 -0.99 -27.22 25.38
C SER A 767 -1.88 -26.33 24.52
N THR A 768 -3.17 -26.23 24.88
CA THR A 768 -4.14 -25.43 24.11
C THR A 768 -3.77 -23.94 24.14
N TYR A 769 -3.35 -23.44 25.32
CA TYR A 769 -2.90 -22.06 25.47
C TYR A 769 -1.72 -21.74 24.54
N THR A 770 -0.68 -22.59 24.51
CA THR A 770 0.49 -22.39 23.65
C THR A 770 0.12 -22.43 22.16
N GLN A 771 -0.74 -23.36 21.76
CA GLN A 771 -1.21 -23.47 20.39
C GLN A 771 -1.99 -22.23 19.95
N SER A 772 -2.95 -21.76 20.75
CA SER A 772 -3.73 -20.55 20.47
C SER A 772 -2.85 -19.30 20.40
N ARG A 773 -1.91 -19.18 21.33
CA ARG A 773 -0.94 -18.08 21.34
C ARG A 773 -0.05 -18.08 20.08
N GLN A 774 0.45 -19.24 19.66
CA GLN A 774 1.22 -19.39 18.43
C GLN A 774 0.42 -19.02 17.19
N GLN A 775 -0.86 -19.38 17.14
CA GLN A 775 -1.76 -18.96 16.07
C GLN A 775 -1.81 -17.42 15.95
N GLY A 776 -1.99 -16.72 17.08
CA GLY A 776 -2.01 -15.26 17.09
C GLY A 776 -0.69 -14.63 16.69
N ALA A 777 0.43 -15.18 17.18
CA ALA A 777 1.77 -14.66 16.89
C ALA A 777 2.14 -14.69 15.39
N THR A 778 1.47 -15.50 14.59
CA THR A 778 1.68 -15.57 13.13
C THR A 778 0.78 -14.62 12.33
N MET A 779 -0.14 -13.91 12.98
CA MET A 779 -1.08 -13.00 12.29
C MET A 779 -0.41 -11.68 11.92
N SER A 780 -0.68 -11.19 10.70
CA SER A 780 -0.39 -9.80 10.34
C SER A 780 -1.35 -8.84 11.04
N ARG A 781 -1.00 -7.57 11.17
CA ARG A 781 -1.87 -6.53 11.75
C ARG A 781 -3.29 -6.53 11.13
N ALA A 782 -3.39 -6.63 9.81
CA ALA A 782 -4.68 -6.70 9.13
C ALA A 782 -5.50 -7.94 9.53
N GLN A 783 -4.83 -9.11 9.71
CA GLN A 783 -5.49 -10.33 10.18
C GLN A 783 -5.92 -10.22 11.64
N VAL A 784 -5.13 -9.55 12.49
CA VAL A 784 -5.50 -9.28 13.89
C VAL A 784 -6.77 -8.43 13.96
N ILE A 785 -6.83 -7.34 13.18
CA ILE A 785 -8.01 -6.47 13.12
C ILE A 785 -9.23 -7.26 12.60
N ALA A 786 -9.11 -8.03 11.52
CA ALA A 786 -10.19 -8.85 10.98
C ALA A 786 -10.67 -9.90 11.99
N PHE A 787 -9.76 -10.57 12.70
CA PHE A 787 -10.07 -11.51 13.76
C PHE A 787 -10.79 -10.82 14.93
N ALA A 788 -10.33 -9.66 15.35
CA ALA A 788 -10.93 -8.87 16.42
C ALA A 788 -12.36 -8.42 16.06
N LEU A 789 -12.58 -8.00 14.82
CA LEU A 789 -13.89 -7.58 14.31
C LEU A 789 -14.85 -8.74 14.04
N LYS A 790 -14.42 -9.99 14.28
CA LYS A 790 -15.21 -11.20 13.95
C LYS A 790 -15.65 -11.20 12.48
N GLU A 791 -14.86 -10.60 11.62
CA GLU A 791 -15.03 -10.73 10.18
C GLU A 791 -14.71 -12.20 9.85
N GLU A 792 -15.76 -13.04 9.87
CA GLU A 792 -15.61 -14.44 9.51
C GLU A 792 -14.99 -14.50 8.12
N ARG A 793 -13.95 -15.32 7.98
CA ARG A 793 -13.60 -15.87 6.69
C ARG A 793 -14.90 -16.43 6.11
N ASP A 794 -15.45 -15.76 5.11
CA ASP A 794 -16.43 -16.31 4.18
C ASP A 794 -15.72 -17.41 3.36
N GLN A 795 -15.26 -18.43 4.04
CA GLN A 795 -14.70 -19.69 3.56
C GLN A 795 -15.30 -20.86 4.36
N ARG A 796 -16.50 -20.71 4.88
CA ARG A 796 -17.32 -21.86 5.19
C ARG A 796 -18.39 -21.95 4.12
N ALA A 797 -18.03 -22.81 3.17
CA ALA A 797 -18.89 -23.55 2.26
C ALA A 797 -20.37 -23.59 2.64
N ASP A 798 -21.19 -23.32 1.62
CA ASP A 798 -22.54 -23.83 1.47
C ASP A 798 -22.62 -25.30 1.96
N PRO A 799 -23.52 -25.67 2.90
CA PRO A 799 -23.60 -27.03 3.45
C PRO A 799 -24.08 -28.07 2.43
N ARG A 800 -24.06 -27.82 1.14
CA ARG A 800 -24.60 -28.68 0.09
C ARG A 800 -23.58 -29.28 -0.89
N SER A 801 -22.28 -29.11 -0.67
CA SER A 801 -21.25 -29.80 -1.47
C SER A 801 -20.50 -30.83 -0.63
N THR A 802 -21.14 -31.96 -0.37
CA THR A 802 -20.67 -33.01 0.52
C THR A 802 -19.58 -33.93 -0.07
N ALA A 803 -19.15 -33.74 -1.32
CA ALA A 803 -18.11 -34.58 -1.91
C ALA A 803 -16.74 -33.88 -2.12
N THR A 804 -16.67 -32.54 -2.24
CA THR A 804 -15.42 -31.79 -2.34
C THR A 804 -14.99 -31.13 -1.02
N SER A 805 -15.84 -31.16 0.02
CA SER A 805 -15.55 -30.55 1.34
C SER A 805 -14.51 -31.33 2.16
N GLU A 806 -14.16 -32.57 1.77
CA GLU A 806 -13.12 -33.36 2.43
C GLU A 806 -11.70 -33.10 1.94
N LEU A 807 -11.52 -32.41 0.80
CA LEU A 807 -10.20 -32.08 0.30
C LEU A 807 -9.66 -30.82 0.98
N SER A 808 -8.44 -30.89 1.51
CA SER A 808 -7.72 -29.69 1.95
C SER A 808 -7.48 -28.72 0.78
N PRO A 809 -7.22 -27.41 1.02
CA PRO A 809 -6.95 -26.44 -0.05
C PRO A 809 -5.85 -26.92 -1.01
N ARG A 810 -4.81 -27.54 -0.49
CA ARG A 810 -3.69 -28.09 -1.26
C ARG A 810 -4.07 -29.33 -2.09
N GLU A 811 -4.87 -30.19 -1.53
CA GLU A 811 -5.39 -31.37 -2.24
C GLU A 811 -6.37 -30.96 -3.35
N ARG A 812 -7.10 -29.87 -3.15
CA ARG A 812 -8.02 -29.31 -4.16
C ARG A 812 -7.27 -28.70 -5.35
N ASP A 813 -6.17 -27.96 -5.10
CA ASP A 813 -5.30 -27.44 -6.15
C ASP A 813 -4.68 -28.58 -6.95
N ILE A 814 -4.18 -29.61 -6.27
CA ILE A 814 -3.61 -30.79 -6.92
C ILE A 814 -4.67 -31.56 -7.72
N ALA A 815 -5.88 -31.71 -7.20
CA ALA A 815 -6.99 -32.32 -7.91
C ALA A 815 -7.35 -31.53 -9.18
N SER A 816 -7.34 -30.21 -9.14
CA SER A 816 -7.55 -29.34 -10.30
C SER A 816 -6.48 -29.53 -11.36
N TYR A 817 -5.19 -29.61 -10.98
CA TYR A 817 -4.10 -29.86 -11.94
C TYR A 817 -4.14 -31.28 -12.51
N VAL A 818 -4.53 -32.27 -11.69
CA VAL A 818 -4.75 -33.63 -12.16
C VAL A 818 -5.89 -33.67 -13.18
N ALA A 819 -6.95 -32.92 -12.96
CA ALA A 819 -8.07 -32.81 -13.90
C ALA A 819 -7.68 -32.10 -15.21
N GLN A 820 -6.72 -31.22 -15.17
CA GLN A 820 -6.12 -30.57 -16.37
C GLN A 820 -5.14 -31.48 -17.12
N GLY A 821 -4.91 -32.71 -16.64
CA GLY A 821 -4.05 -33.70 -17.30
C GLY A 821 -2.57 -33.63 -16.98
N LEU A 822 -2.13 -32.75 -16.07
CA LEU A 822 -0.73 -32.55 -15.73
C LEU A 822 -0.14 -33.79 -15.02
N SER A 823 1.09 -34.16 -15.30
CA SER A 823 1.82 -35.22 -14.61
C SER A 823 2.24 -34.81 -13.20
N ASN A 824 2.58 -35.76 -12.31
CA ASN A 824 3.08 -35.46 -10.97
C ASN A 824 4.34 -34.59 -10.99
N LYS A 825 5.18 -34.72 -12.02
CA LYS A 825 6.38 -33.92 -12.22
C LYS A 825 6.03 -32.47 -12.56
N GLU A 826 5.04 -32.27 -13.42
CA GLU A 826 4.54 -30.91 -13.77
C GLU A 826 3.83 -30.26 -12.61
N ILE A 827 3.03 -31.00 -11.85
CA ILE A 827 2.37 -30.51 -10.62
C ILE A 827 3.42 -30.17 -9.56
N ALA A 828 4.44 -31.00 -9.40
CA ALA A 828 5.56 -30.75 -8.48
C ALA A 828 6.29 -29.44 -8.81
N ASN A 829 6.57 -29.23 -10.09
CA ASN A 829 7.16 -27.98 -10.59
C ASN A 829 6.22 -26.79 -10.40
N LEU A 830 4.91 -26.95 -10.68
CA LEU A 830 3.89 -25.91 -10.50
C LEU A 830 3.73 -25.47 -9.05
N MET A 831 3.82 -26.39 -8.12
CA MET A 831 3.59 -26.13 -6.70
C MET A 831 4.89 -25.97 -5.89
N VAL A 832 6.04 -26.02 -6.55
CA VAL A 832 7.38 -25.97 -5.92
C VAL A 832 7.50 -27.04 -4.82
N LEU A 833 7.11 -28.27 -5.15
CA LEU A 833 7.11 -29.44 -4.27
C LEU A 833 8.00 -30.55 -4.83
N SER A 834 8.39 -31.52 -3.98
CA SER A 834 8.99 -32.75 -4.50
C SER A 834 7.94 -33.62 -5.21
N VAL A 835 8.36 -34.34 -6.25
CA VAL A 835 7.46 -35.29 -6.96
C VAL A 835 6.84 -36.28 -5.97
N ARG A 836 7.60 -36.76 -5.00
CA ARG A 836 7.14 -37.67 -3.95
C ARG A 836 6.05 -37.06 -3.04
N THR A 837 6.14 -35.76 -2.76
CA THR A 837 5.11 -35.02 -2.01
C THR A 837 3.80 -34.94 -2.82
N VAL A 838 3.90 -34.67 -4.11
CA VAL A 838 2.74 -34.60 -5.00
C VAL A 838 2.10 -35.98 -5.14
N GLU A 839 2.88 -37.07 -5.27
CA GLU A 839 2.38 -38.44 -5.28
C GLU A 839 1.56 -38.76 -4.01
N GLY A 840 2.08 -38.37 -2.84
CA GLY A 840 1.36 -38.52 -1.58
C GLY A 840 0.03 -37.77 -1.57
N HIS A 841 0.02 -36.53 -2.04
CA HIS A 841 -1.23 -35.75 -2.12
C HIS A 841 -2.21 -36.30 -3.16
N VAL A 842 -1.75 -36.74 -4.32
CA VAL A 842 -2.60 -37.40 -5.35
C VAL A 842 -3.24 -38.66 -4.77
N ALA A 843 -2.49 -39.51 -4.06
CA ALA A 843 -3.04 -40.70 -3.39
C ALA A 843 -4.11 -40.32 -2.33
N HIS A 844 -3.90 -39.22 -1.57
CA HIS A 844 -4.88 -38.70 -0.62
C HIS A 844 -6.14 -38.18 -1.32
N VAL A 845 -6.01 -37.43 -2.42
CA VAL A 845 -7.11 -36.95 -3.25
C VAL A 845 -7.97 -38.11 -3.75
N LEU A 846 -7.33 -39.14 -4.37
CA LEU A 846 -8.05 -40.29 -4.88
C LEU A 846 -8.84 -41.01 -3.78
N ARG A 847 -8.22 -41.23 -2.61
CA ARG A 847 -8.87 -41.85 -1.43
C ARG A 847 -10.03 -41.03 -0.91
N LYS A 848 -9.90 -39.72 -0.79
CA LYS A 848 -10.95 -38.83 -0.27
C LYS A 848 -12.11 -38.66 -1.25
N LEU A 849 -11.87 -38.72 -2.54
CA LEU A 849 -12.91 -38.71 -3.58
C LEU A 849 -13.52 -40.08 -3.82
N GLY A 850 -13.06 -41.15 -3.14
CA GLY A 850 -13.55 -42.51 -3.32
C GLY A 850 -13.29 -43.11 -4.70
N ILE A 851 -12.24 -42.65 -5.40
CA ILE A 851 -11.90 -43.08 -6.76
C ILE A 851 -10.56 -43.81 -6.78
N THR A 852 -10.40 -44.74 -7.72
CA THR A 852 -9.20 -45.60 -7.79
C THR A 852 -8.24 -45.22 -8.92
N ARG A 853 -8.68 -44.41 -9.89
CA ARG A 853 -7.89 -44.04 -11.07
C ARG A 853 -7.81 -42.53 -11.24
N ARG A 854 -6.61 -42.02 -11.53
CA ARG A 854 -6.30 -40.62 -11.78
C ARG A 854 -7.25 -39.94 -12.79
N GLN A 855 -7.62 -40.67 -13.88
CA GLN A 855 -8.51 -40.20 -14.94
C GLN A 855 -9.94 -39.91 -14.45
N GLN A 856 -10.34 -40.47 -13.31
CA GLN A 856 -11.67 -40.29 -12.73
C GLN A 856 -11.79 -38.96 -11.96
N VAL A 857 -10.68 -38.28 -11.71
CA VAL A 857 -10.68 -36.99 -10.99
C VAL A 857 -11.43 -35.92 -11.80
N VAL A 858 -11.33 -35.93 -13.12
CA VAL A 858 -12.07 -35.01 -14.01
C VAL A 858 -13.58 -35.14 -13.78
N ASN A 859 -14.07 -36.38 -13.88
CA ASN A 859 -15.51 -36.65 -13.72
C ASN A 859 -16.00 -36.35 -12.30
N ALA A 860 -15.20 -36.69 -11.27
CA ALA A 860 -15.52 -36.40 -9.88
C ALA A 860 -15.58 -34.90 -9.54
N LEU A 861 -14.87 -34.06 -10.29
CA LEU A 861 -14.91 -32.59 -10.16
C LEU A 861 -16.00 -31.96 -11.05
N THR A 862 -16.31 -32.55 -12.22
CA THR A 862 -17.36 -32.07 -13.14
C THR A 862 -18.77 -32.50 -12.73
N ASP A 863 -18.96 -33.66 -12.13
CA ASP A 863 -20.26 -34.09 -11.57
C ASP A 863 -20.73 -33.18 -10.42
N THR A 864 -19.81 -32.48 -9.80
CA THR A 864 -20.11 -31.43 -8.81
C THR A 864 -20.43 -30.05 -9.43
N ALA A 865 -19.95 -29.77 -10.66
CA ALA A 865 -20.22 -28.50 -11.37
C ALA A 865 -21.49 -28.55 -12.26
N GLY A 866 -22.01 -29.72 -12.57
CA GLY A 866 -23.20 -29.94 -13.43
C GLY A 866 -24.54 -30.03 -12.71
N ARG A 867 -24.58 -29.72 -11.41
CA ARG A 867 -25.83 -29.65 -10.59
C ARG A 867 -26.15 -28.23 -10.10
N PHE A 868 -25.73 -27.23 -10.86
CA PHE A 868 -26.14 -25.85 -10.64
C PHE A 868 -26.83 -25.27 -11.87
#